data_22d159ae65f95af94a7159ea988cd98b
#
_entry.id   22d159ae65f95af94a7159ea988cd98b
#
_cell.length_a   1.000
_cell.length_b   1.000
_cell.length_c   1.000
_cell.angle_alpha   90.00
_cell.angle_beta   90.00
_cell.angle_gamma   90.00
#
_symmetry.space_group_name_H-M   'P 1'
#
loop_
_entity.id
_entity.type
_entity.pdbx_description
1 polymer ?
#
loop_
_entity_poly.entity_id
_entity_poly.type
_entity_poly.pdbx_seq_one_letter_code
_entity_poly.pdbx_strand_id
1 'polypeptide(L)'
;MYLLITESPAKAKKIQGFLNENYKVLSSCGHIRDLEKKKTKVYGDPKGFGIDVDNDFKPKYVIMSEKRDVVKNLKSGSIDREIIFAADDDREGEAIAWHTANVLKSPIKKDNRIIFREISKAAIIEALKTPRQIDMNEVNSQQARRIIDRLIGFKLSPCLWKNINTKEKGLSAGRVQSALLNLVEKRDDHIRKFVPDEVYTTEGSFEEIDKKCPFTKISDIDTEDLFENFAQDRVFKKASIEEKKVKDYPEKPFITSTLQQTASRSFGFAIKHTMNIAQKLYEGGHITYMRTDSMYISDDFSKKVKKFVGDNFNSSDYCKPGAKKVKGAQEAHEAIRVTSLTKPDDLEPIEMKLYNLIYDRTVTSHMKPCEYLMYKVRVTNKDIQDDGYFTVSHKRLMYPGYKIYYDKSLKEEGKPDINETYTLEECIATQKPGNMPQYYDESSIVSLLEKTGIGRPSTYSTIVGTLDNRKYTEKRDYKEPDKEIKTLTLTKDDEIIEEEKMVKGNIQKKRIIITPLGLKVLDYLRSHFMNIIHETFTSQVENDLDLVANGELNYVDVIRKVYDSFITIVDGQMKNISRNVGDMPLLGKIKGNDIFLGDGKFGPYMKITGKKVKNMNISNYLKLVNKRTEDFTIKDAEKVMSYPKKINNNIYIFLGPHGFYMKYNGTIFTIEQRPDGEYSEEYCMGLV
;
A
#
# COMPACT_ATOMS: atom_id res chain seq x y z
N MET A 1 9.74 13.37 -43.11
CA MET A 1 8.55 13.00 -42.29
C MET A 1 9.00 12.36 -40.98
N TYR A 2 8.19 12.54 -39.91
CA TYR A 2 8.56 12.05 -38.58
C TYR A 2 7.54 11.02 -38.10
N LEU A 3 8.00 9.99 -37.34
CA LEU A 3 7.17 9.12 -36.53
C LEU A 3 7.42 9.45 -35.06
N LEU A 4 6.42 10.02 -34.39
CA LEU A 4 6.48 10.29 -32.97
C LEU A 4 5.81 9.13 -32.23
N ILE A 5 6.50 8.54 -31.24
CA ILE A 5 6.03 7.36 -30.50
C ILE A 5 5.82 7.72 -29.04
N THR A 6 4.56 7.61 -28.60
CA THR A 6 4.16 7.79 -27.19
C THR A 6 3.92 6.43 -26.52
N GLU A 7 3.64 6.43 -25.24
CA GLU A 7 3.32 5.19 -24.52
C GLU A 7 1.83 4.86 -24.47
N SER A 8 0.93 5.85 -24.71
CA SER A 8 -0.53 5.64 -24.64
C SER A 8 -1.24 6.11 -25.88
N PRO A 9 -2.31 5.40 -26.31
CA PRO A 9 -3.13 5.80 -27.47
C PRO A 9 -3.83 7.16 -27.28
N ALA A 10 -4.23 7.49 -26.05
CA ALA A 10 -4.88 8.77 -25.74
C ALA A 10 -3.92 9.94 -25.96
N LYS A 11 -2.68 9.82 -25.47
CA LYS A 11 -1.61 10.81 -25.74
C LYS A 11 -1.34 10.93 -27.25
N ALA A 12 -1.23 9.80 -27.94
CA ALA A 12 -0.99 9.81 -29.38
C ALA A 12 -2.05 10.60 -30.13
N LYS A 13 -3.33 10.38 -29.81
CA LYS A 13 -4.47 11.09 -30.42
C LYS A 13 -4.42 12.59 -30.10
N LYS A 14 -4.16 12.95 -28.85
CA LYS A 14 -4.09 14.37 -28.40
C LYS A 14 -2.94 15.11 -29.07
N ILE A 15 -1.74 14.51 -29.09
CA ILE A 15 -0.54 15.11 -29.68
C ILE A 15 -0.67 15.21 -31.20
N GLN A 16 -1.26 14.20 -31.87
CA GLN A 16 -1.53 14.25 -33.30
C GLN A 16 -2.37 15.49 -33.65
N GLY A 17 -3.35 15.87 -32.84
CA GLY A 17 -4.17 17.06 -33.02
C GLY A 17 -3.41 18.39 -32.90
N PHE A 18 -2.22 18.41 -32.33
CA PHE A 18 -1.38 19.60 -32.21
C PHE A 18 -0.37 19.74 -33.37
N LEU A 19 -0.04 18.63 -34.03
CA LEU A 19 1.01 18.55 -35.04
C LEU A 19 0.42 18.51 -36.45
N ASN A 20 1.19 18.95 -37.44
CA ASN A 20 0.83 18.93 -38.83
C ASN A 20 1.07 17.55 -39.49
N GLU A 21 0.77 17.42 -40.76
CA GLU A 21 0.89 16.20 -41.57
C GLU A 21 2.32 15.62 -41.70
N ASN A 22 3.34 16.43 -41.41
CA ASN A 22 4.73 15.93 -41.38
C ASN A 22 5.00 14.95 -40.23
N TYR A 23 4.11 14.90 -39.24
CA TYR A 23 4.20 14.04 -38.10
C TYR A 23 3.08 12.98 -38.10
N LYS A 24 3.50 11.72 -37.97
CA LYS A 24 2.62 10.60 -37.63
C LYS A 24 2.84 10.24 -36.20
N VAL A 25 1.80 10.22 -35.36
CA VAL A 25 1.92 9.86 -33.95
C VAL A 25 1.32 8.48 -33.72
N LEU A 26 2.10 7.57 -33.15
CA LEU A 26 1.69 6.22 -32.77
C LEU A 26 1.99 5.96 -31.28
N SER A 27 1.40 4.88 -30.75
CA SER A 27 1.63 4.46 -29.38
C SER A 27 2.24 3.07 -29.31
N SER A 28 3.18 2.87 -28.35
CA SER A 28 3.70 1.56 -27.95
C SER A 28 2.73 0.81 -27.04
N CYS A 29 1.69 1.46 -26.54
CA CYS A 29 0.77 0.90 -25.55
C CYS A 29 1.51 0.37 -24.29
N GLY A 30 2.49 1.11 -23.78
CA GLY A 30 3.36 0.74 -22.69
C GLY A 30 4.57 -0.08 -23.16
N HIS A 31 5.13 -0.91 -22.29
CA HIS A 31 6.25 -1.79 -22.64
C HIS A 31 5.89 -2.80 -23.72
N ILE A 32 6.75 -2.96 -24.72
CA ILE A 32 6.60 -3.94 -25.82
C ILE A 32 7.45 -5.19 -25.64
N ARG A 33 8.46 -5.14 -24.76
CA ARG A 33 9.32 -6.26 -24.38
C ARG A 33 9.29 -6.46 -22.87
N ASP A 34 9.44 -7.73 -22.43
CA ASP A 34 9.71 -8.09 -21.03
C ASP A 34 10.82 -9.16 -20.98
N LEU A 35 11.36 -9.42 -19.80
CA LEU A 35 12.28 -10.52 -19.56
C LEU A 35 11.64 -11.84 -19.96
N GLU A 36 12.40 -12.69 -20.68
CA GLU A 36 11.93 -13.99 -21.13
C GLU A 36 11.39 -14.84 -19.97
N LYS A 37 10.31 -15.56 -20.20
CA LYS A 37 9.75 -16.56 -19.27
C LYS A 37 9.70 -17.91 -19.94
N LYS A 38 10.55 -18.82 -19.51
CA LYS A 38 10.55 -20.22 -19.97
C LYS A 38 10.12 -21.15 -18.85
N LYS A 39 9.35 -22.19 -19.20
CA LYS A 39 9.12 -23.30 -18.27
C LYS A 39 10.43 -24.10 -18.17
N THR A 40 11.05 -24.08 -17.01
CA THR A 40 12.21 -24.93 -16.69
C THR A 40 11.76 -26.10 -15.81
N LYS A 41 12.50 -27.21 -15.84
CA LYS A 41 12.25 -28.39 -14.98
C LYS A 41 12.61 -28.11 -13.52
N VAL A 42 13.50 -27.15 -13.29
CA VAL A 42 13.96 -26.74 -11.94
C VAL A 42 13.28 -25.45 -11.53
N TYR A 43 12.55 -25.49 -10.43
CA TYR A 43 11.96 -24.28 -9.84
C TYR A 43 13.06 -23.30 -9.41
N GLY A 44 12.89 -22.04 -9.78
CA GLY A 44 13.85 -20.98 -9.42
C GLY A 44 15.12 -20.95 -10.27
N ASP A 45 15.20 -21.72 -11.35
CA ASP A 45 16.31 -21.65 -12.30
C ASP A 45 16.34 -20.26 -13.00
N PRO A 46 17.42 -19.47 -12.83
CA PRO A 46 17.55 -18.15 -13.45
C PRO A 46 17.35 -18.15 -14.96
N LYS A 47 17.78 -19.22 -15.65
CA LYS A 47 17.59 -19.37 -17.10
C LYS A 47 16.11 -19.39 -17.51
N GLY A 48 15.20 -19.74 -16.59
CA GLY A 48 13.75 -19.75 -16.82
C GLY A 48 13.09 -18.38 -16.79
N PHE A 49 13.74 -17.35 -16.24
CA PHE A 49 13.15 -16.00 -16.12
C PHE A 49 13.96 -14.90 -16.81
N GLY A 50 14.81 -15.30 -17.75
CA GLY A 50 15.46 -14.37 -18.68
C GLY A 50 16.60 -13.55 -18.08
N ILE A 51 17.32 -14.10 -17.08
CA ILE A 51 18.47 -13.46 -16.44
C ILE A 51 19.64 -14.45 -16.43
N ASP A 52 20.76 -14.07 -17.01
CA ASP A 52 21.99 -14.85 -16.96
C ASP A 52 22.85 -14.39 -15.79
N VAL A 53 22.70 -15.08 -14.64
CA VAL A 53 23.37 -14.75 -13.39
C VAL A 53 24.89 -14.91 -13.48
N ASP A 54 25.35 -15.91 -14.25
CA ASP A 54 26.78 -16.24 -14.41
C ASP A 54 27.50 -15.25 -15.35
N ASN A 55 26.73 -14.45 -16.11
CA ASN A 55 27.24 -13.45 -17.06
C ASN A 55 26.68 -12.06 -16.70
N ASP A 56 27.13 -11.53 -15.55
CA ASP A 56 26.80 -10.20 -15.04
C ASP A 56 25.29 -9.85 -15.07
N PHE A 57 24.45 -10.84 -14.72
CA PHE A 57 22.99 -10.71 -14.70
C PHE A 57 22.38 -10.23 -16.01
N LYS A 58 23.01 -10.54 -17.13
CA LYS A 58 22.61 -10.10 -18.46
C LYS A 58 21.15 -10.44 -18.75
N PRO A 59 20.29 -9.44 -19.00
CA PRO A 59 18.88 -9.68 -19.25
C PRO A 59 18.64 -10.16 -20.68
N LYS A 60 17.74 -11.11 -20.84
CA LYS A 60 17.20 -11.53 -22.12
C LYS A 60 15.77 -11.03 -22.29
N TYR A 61 15.59 -10.02 -23.12
CA TYR A 61 14.29 -9.46 -23.42
C TYR A 61 13.66 -10.10 -24.65
N VAL A 62 12.34 -10.32 -24.60
CA VAL A 62 11.53 -10.83 -25.71
C VAL A 62 10.32 -9.93 -25.93
N ILE A 63 9.85 -9.85 -27.19
CA ILE A 63 8.59 -9.16 -27.50
C ILE A 63 7.44 -9.95 -26.84
N MET A 64 6.60 -9.27 -26.08
CA MET A 64 5.43 -9.87 -25.46
C MET A 64 4.42 -10.30 -26.52
N SER A 65 3.80 -11.47 -26.36
CA SER A 65 2.88 -12.06 -27.33
C SER A 65 1.72 -11.12 -27.69
N GLU A 66 1.17 -10.43 -26.68
CA GLU A 66 0.07 -9.46 -26.79
C GLU A 66 0.47 -8.14 -27.45
N LYS A 67 1.77 -7.90 -27.67
CA LYS A 67 2.30 -6.67 -28.29
C LYS A 67 2.76 -6.84 -29.73
N ARG A 68 2.60 -8.03 -30.31
CA ARG A 68 3.08 -8.32 -31.67
C ARG A 68 2.45 -7.40 -32.72
N ASP A 69 1.14 -7.12 -32.62
CA ASP A 69 0.43 -6.25 -33.55
C ASP A 69 0.85 -4.78 -33.39
N VAL A 70 1.05 -4.33 -32.15
CA VAL A 70 1.59 -3.00 -31.86
C VAL A 70 2.98 -2.85 -32.49
N VAL A 71 3.86 -3.83 -32.30
CA VAL A 71 5.21 -3.83 -32.91
C VAL A 71 5.14 -3.82 -34.42
N LYS A 72 4.23 -4.60 -35.05
CA LYS A 72 4.02 -4.61 -36.49
C LYS A 72 3.60 -3.21 -36.98
N ASN A 73 2.66 -2.57 -36.30
CA ASN A 73 2.20 -1.21 -36.64
C ASN A 73 3.33 -0.17 -36.48
N LEU A 74 4.11 -0.23 -35.41
CA LEU A 74 5.25 0.65 -35.22
C LEU A 74 6.31 0.49 -36.33
N LYS A 75 6.63 -0.77 -36.71
CA LYS A 75 7.56 -1.05 -37.80
C LYS A 75 7.07 -0.53 -39.15
N SER A 76 5.78 -0.75 -39.49
CA SER A 76 5.22 -0.21 -40.72
C SER A 76 5.14 1.32 -40.72
N GLY A 77 4.87 1.90 -39.55
CA GLY A 77 4.85 3.35 -39.36
C GLY A 77 6.23 4.01 -39.44
N SER A 78 7.32 3.27 -39.18
CA SER A 78 8.70 3.81 -39.18
C SER A 78 9.35 3.80 -40.57
N ILE A 79 8.73 3.20 -41.58
CA ILE A 79 9.29 3.17 -42.95
C ILE A 79 9.36 4.62 -43.46
N ASP A 80 10.53 5.03 -43.95
CA ASP A 80 10.86 6.34 -44.49
C ASP A 80 10.53 7.53 -43.56
N ARG A 81 10.57 7.30 -42.24
CA ARG A 81 10.36 8.33 -41.23
C ARG A 81 11.46 8.35 -40.18
N GLU A 82 11.82 9.56 -39.78
CA GLU A 82 12.65 9.75 -38.59
C GLU A 82 11.83 9.50 -37.32
N ILE A 83 12.38 8.71 -36.42
CA ILE A 83 11.70 8.28 -35.19
C ILE A 83 12.00 9.29 -34.08
N ILE A 84 10.95 9.75 -33.40
CA ILE A 84 11.03 10.58 -32.19
C ILE A 84 10.32 9.84 -31.05
N PHE A 85 11.00 9.66 -29.92
CA PHE A 85 10.43 9.04 -28.73
C PHE A 85 9.87 10.09 -27.77
N ALA A 86 8.61 9.97 -27.43
CA ALA A 86 7.82 10.95 -26.67
C ALA A 86 7.06 10.27 -25.51
N ALA A 87 7.73 9.34 -24.83
CA ALA A 87 7.24 8.73 -23.60
C ALA A 87 7.32 9.71 -22.42
N ASP A 88 6.71 9.36 -21.28
CA ASP A 88 6.72 10.18 -20.06
C ASP A 88 8.13 10.48 -19.56
N ASP A 89 8.24 11.54 -18.74
CA ASP A 89 9.47 11.99 -18.09
C ASP A 89 9.69 11.20 -16.79
N ASP A 90 9.83 9.87 -16.91
CA ASP A 90 10.23 8.98 -15.80
C ASP A 90 11.05 7.78 -16.31
N ARG A 91 11.60 7.00 -15.39
CA ARG A 91 12.42 5.80 -15.72
C ARG A 91 11.66 4.76 -16.54
N GLU A 92 10.34 4.63 -16.34
CA GLU A 92 9.51 3.72 -17.14
C GLU A 92 9.38 4.22 -18.56
N GLY A 93 9.14 5.53 -18.76
CA GLY A 93 9.10 6.15 -20.08
C GLY A 93 10.43 6.04 -20.81
N GLU A 94 11.55 6.21 -20.10
CA GLU A 94 12.90 6.07 -20.67
C GLU A 94 13.16 4.61 -21.09
N ALA A 95 12.79 3.64 -20.27
CA ALA A 95 12.88 2.23 -20.62
C ALA A 95 11.96 1.84 -21.79
N ILE A 96 10.75 2.39 -21.88
CA ILE A 96 9.84 2.19 -23.01
C ILE A 96 10.47 2.72 -24.31
N ALA A 97 11.05 3.92 -24.27
CA ALA A 97 11.74 4.50 -25.41
C ALA A 97 12.92 3.61 -25.85
N TRP A 98 13.77 3.16 -24.91
CA TRP A 98 14.89 2.26 -25.18
C TRP A 98 14.43 0.91 -25.73
N HIS A 99 13.40 0.27 -25.17
CA HIS A 99 12.86 -0.97 -25.68
C HIS A 99 12.34 -0.83 -27.11
N THR A 100 11.68 0.30 -27.38
CA THR A 100 11.12 0.59 -28.70
C THR A 100 12.21 0.89 -29.70
N ALA A 101 13.23 1.66 -29.34
CA ALA A 101 14.41 1.92 -30.17
C ALA A 101 15.10 0.63 -30.59
N ASN A 102 15.31 -0.31 -29.64
CA ASN A 102 15.93 -1.61 -29.95
C ASN A 102 15.09 -2.43 -30.94
N VAL A 103 13.76 -2.46 -30.83
CA VAL A 103 12.86 -3.22 -31.72
C VAL A 103 12.81 -2.61 -33.11
N LEU A 104 12.86 -1.29 -33.21
CA LEU A 104 12.86 -0.54 -34.47
C LEU A 104 14.26 -0.36 -35.05
N LYS A 105 15.33 -0.81 -34.36
CA LYS A 105 16.73 -0.62 -34.73
C LYS A 105 17.12 0.85 -34.90
N SER A 106 16.48 1.74 -34.12
CA SER A 106 16.83 3.15 -34.05
C SER A 106 18.09 3.34 -33.20
N PRO A 107 19.06 4.18 -33.62
CA PRO A 107 20.25 4.45 -32.83
C PRO A 107 19.91 5.10 -31.47
N ILE A 108 20.44 4.55 -30.38
CA ILE A 108 20.20 5.04 -29.02
C ILE A 108 20.88 6.39 -28.77
N LYS A 109 22.06 6.58 -29.37
CA LYS A 109 22.85 7.84 -29.25
C LYS A 109 22.40 8.95 -30.22
N LYS A 110 21.17 8.90 -30.72
CA LYS A 110 20.59 9.95 -31.55
C LYS A 110 19.75 10.90 -30.68
N ASP A 111 19.83 12.20 -30.95
CA ASP A 111 18.98 13.20 -30.30
C ASP A 111 17.55 13.12 -30.88
N ASN A 112 16.78 12.18 -30.37
CA ASN A 112 15.43 11.90 -30.82
C ASN A 112 14.46 11.53 -29.68
N ARG A 113 14.84 11.80 -28.45
CA ARG A 113 14.01 11.70 -27.26
C ARG A 113 13.53 13.09 -26.87
N ILE A 114 12.22 13.33 -26.83
CA ILE A 114 11.63 14.58 -26.34
C ILE A 114 10.93 14.35 -25.01
N ILE A 115 11.00 15.36 -24.14
CA ILE A 115 10.42 15.36 -22.81
C ILE A 115 9.44 16.51 -22.67
N PHE A 116 8.28 16.24 -22.11
CA PHE A 116 7.27 17.23 -21.75
C PHE A 116 6.54 16.81 -20.47
N ARG A 117 6.17 17.80 -19.67
CA ARG A 117 5.54 17.60 -18.36
C ARG A 117 4.06 17.92 -18.36
N GLU A 118 3.56 18.48 -19.46
CA GLU A 118 2.15 18.72 -19.75
C GLU A 118 1.86 18.47 -21.21
N ILE A 119 0.67 18.02 -21.53
CA ILE A 119 0.23 17.75 -22.92
C ILE A 119 -0.51 18.99 -23.43
N SER A 120 0.25 20.03 -23.70
CA SER A 120 -0.21 21.25 -24.35
C SER A 120 0.53 21.47 -25.69
N LYS A 121 -0.12 22.17 -26.64
CA LYS A 121 0.49 22.46 -27.95
C LYS A 121 1.83 23.19 -27.79
N ALA A 122 1.90 24.14 -26.86
CA ALA A 122 3.11 24.90 -26.60
C ALA A 122 4.25 24.03 -26.07
N ALA A 123 3.95 23.16 -25.06
CA ALA A 123 4.96 22.28 -24.48
C ALA A 123 5.49 21.25 -25.50
N ILE A 124 4.61 20.69 -26.34
CA ILE A 124 5.02 19.71 -27.36
C ILE A 124 5.90 20.39 -28.44
N ILE A 125 5.52 21.58 -28.91
CA ILE A 125 6.33 22.30 -29.91
C ILE A 125 7.68 22.70 -29.33
N GLU A 126 7.74 23.09 -28.06
CA GLU A 126 9.02 23.44 -27.43
C GLU A 126 9.92 22.20 -27.23
N ALA A 127 9.32 21.09 -26.79
CA ALA A 127 10.06 19.82 -26.64
C ALA A 127 10.64 19.31 -27.99
N LEU A 128 9.96 19.55 -29.11
CA LEU A 128 10.46 19.18 -30.43
C LEU A 128 11.68 20.01 -30.88
N LYS A 129 11.93 21.19 -30.27
CA LYS A 129 13.10 22.02 -30.58
C LYS A 129 14.34 21.56 -29.80
N THR A 130 14.16 20.85 -28.69
CA THR A 130 15.22 20.46 -27.76
C THR A 130 15.26 18.95 -27.51
N PRO A 131 15.36 18.13 -28.57
CA PRO A 131 15.47 16.68 -28.39
C PRO A 131 16.80 16.33 -27.74
N ARG A 132 16.81 15.24 -26.96
CA ARG A 132 17.99 14.67 -26.31
C ARG A 132 18.20 13.19 -26.68
N GLN A 133 19.28 12.62 -26.24
CA GLN A 133 19.50 11.18 -26.31
C GLN A 133 18.67 10.47 -25.23
N ILE A 134 18.42 9.16 -25.43
CA ILE A 134 17.87 8.30 -24.39
C ILE A 134 18.91 8.23 -23.26
N ASP A 135 18.47 8.51 -22.04
CA ASP A 135 19.31 8.45 -20.85
C ASP A 135 19.50 6.99 -20.41
N MET A 136 20.70 6.48 -20.67
CA MET A 136 21.04 5.10 -20.33
C MET A 136 21.18 4.85 -18.83
N ASN A 137 21.41 5.86 -18.00
CA ASN A 137 21.47 5.71 -16.57
C ASN A 137 20.06 5.47 -16.00
N GLU A 138 19.07 6.21 -16.47
CA GLU A 138 17.66 5.96 -16.13
C GLU A 138 17.18 4.59 -16.63
N VAL A 139 17.53 4.21 -17.86
CA VAL A 139 17.27 2.87 -18.41
C VAL A 139 17.90 1.78 -17.54
N ASN A 140 19.15 1.96 -17.14
CA ASN A 140 19.88 0.99 -16.31
C ASN A 140 19.27 0.87 -14.91
N SER A 141 18.82 1.97 -14.34
CA SER A 141 18.11 1.99 -13.05
C SER A 141 16.81 1.20 -13.12
N GLN A 142 16.00 1.40 -14.17
CA GLN A 142 14.76 0.66 -14.38
C GLN A 142 15.05 -0.84 -14.64
N GLN A 143 16.06 -1.16 -15.44
CA GLN A 143 16.51 -2.54 -15.69
C GLN A 143 16.94 -3.23 -14.38
N ALA A 144 17.77 -2.57 -13.57
CA ALA A 144 18.22 -3.10 -12.29
C ALA A 144 17.03 -3.40 -11.38
N ARG A 145 16.08 -2.47 -11.24
CA ARG A 145 14.85 -2.69 -10.49
C ARG A 145 14.10 -3.92 -11.00
N ARG A 146 13.90 -4.02 -12.31
CA ARG A 146 13.18 -5.13 -12.94
C ARG A 146 13.86 -6.47 -12.69
N ILE A 147 15.19 -6.52 -12.78
CA ILE A 147 15.99 -7.71 -12.54
C ILE A 147 15.94 -8.12 -11.06
N ILE A 148 16.18 -7.18 -10.15
CA ILE A 148 16.14 -7.41 -8.70
C ILE A 148 14.78 -7.97 -8.27
N ASP A 149 13.68 -7.30 -8.64
CA ASP A 149 12.33 -7.71 -8.25
C ASP A 149 11.96 -9.08 -8.87
N ARG A 150 12.49 -9.39 -10.08
CA ARG A 150 12.35 -10.72 -10.72
C ARG A 150 13.12 -11.79 -9.97
N LEU A 151 14.38 -11.54 -9.61
CA LEU A 151 15.23 -12.49 -8.89
C LEU A 151 14.64 -12.80 -7.50
N ILE A 152 14.30 -11.78 -6.72
CA ILE A 152 13.69 -11.95 -5.41
C ILE A 152 12.37 -12.72 -5.52
N GLY A 153 11.46 -12.27 -6.39
CA GLY A 153 10.15 -12.90 -6.52
C GLY A 153 10.20 -14.37 -6.94
N PHE A 154 11.06 -14.72 -7.90
CA PHE A 154 11.17 -16.08 -8.43
C PHE A 154 12.01 -17.01 -7.56
N LYS A 155 12.87 -16.46 -6.70
CA LYS A 155 13.67 -17.26 -5.77
C LYS A 155 12.97 -17.48 -4.43
N LEU A 156 12.32 -16.45 -3.87
CA LEU A 156 11.66 -16.55 -2.57
C LEU A 156 10.28 -17.22 -2.65
N SER A 157 9.49 -16.95 -3.69
CA SER A 157 8.14 -17.54 -3.80
C SER A 157 8.13 -19.06 -3.78
N PRO A 158 9.04 -19.79 -4.46
CA PRO A 158 9.15 -21.24 -4.34
C PRO A 158 9.41 -21.73 -2.90
N CYS A 159 10.18 -20.96 -2.10
CA CYS A 159 10.40 -21.30 -0.69
C CYS A 159 9.08 -21.29 0.09
N LEU A 160 8.20 -20.29 -0.17
CA LEU A 160 6.88 -20.24 0.44
C LEU A 160 6.01 -21.46 0.04
N TRP A 161 5.99 -21.81 -1.26
CA TRP A 161 5.17 -22.93 -1.76
C TRP A 161 5.54 -24.27 -1.16
N LYS A 162 6.81 -24.43 -0.82
CA LYS A 162 7.35 -25.66 -0.27
C LYS A 162 7.21 -25.77 1.24
N ASN A 163 7.28 -24.64 1.93
CA ASN A 163 7.37 -24.63 3.40
C ASN A 163 6.06 -24.20 4.10
N ILE A 164 5.15 -23.55 3.37
CA ILE A 164 3.87 -23.11 3.97
C ILE A 164 2.76 -24.04 3.49
N ASN A 165 2.21 -24.80 4.44
CA ASN A 165 1.02 -25.64 4.18
C ASN A 165 -0.24 -24.76 4.18
N THR A 166 -0.87 -24.62 3.00
CA THR A 166 -2.10 -23.86 2.80
C THR A 166 -2.86 -24.36 1.58
N LYS A 167 -4.21 -24.21 1.61
CA LYS A 167 -5.07 -24.46 0.45
C LYS A 167 -4.97 -23.37 -0.62
N GLU A 168 -4.48 -22.21 -0.25
CA GLU A 168 -4.30 -21.07 -1.18
C GLU A 168 -3.13 -21.32 -2.10
N LYS A 169 -3.37 -21.10 -3.41
CA LYS A 169 -2.35 -21.27 -4.45
C LYS A 169 -1.71 -19.93 -4.79
N GLY A 170 -0.43 -20.00 -5.21
CA GLY A 170 0.25 -18.85 -5.77
C GLY A 170 0.74 -17.85 -4.73
N LEU A 171 1.18 -18.33 -3.55
CA LEU A 171 1.91 -17.51 -2.59
C LEU A 171 3.07 -16.80 -3.30
N SER A 172 3.32 -15.57 -2.95
CA SER A 172 4.43 -14.80 -3.51
C SER A 172 5.12 -13.96 -2.45
N ALA A 173 6.43 -13.87 -2.57
CA ALA A 173 7.24 -12.91 -1.85
C ALA A 173 7.86 -11.94 -2.84
N GLY A 174 7.98 -10.70 -2.45
CA GLY A 174 8.65 -9.66 -3.20
C GLY A 174 9.17 -8.60 -2.23
N ARG A 175 10.26 -7.98 -2.55
CA ARG A 175 10.96 -7.02 -1.69
C ARG A 175 10.00 -6.01 -1.05
N VAL A 176 9.34 -5.25 -1.88
CA VAL A 176 8.48 -4.13 -1.43
C VAL A 176 7.19 -4.61 -0.76
N GLN A 177 6.53 -5.62 -1.34
CA GLN A 177 5.29 -6.16 -0.77
C GLN A 177 5.51 -6.80 0.61
N SER A 178 6.64 -7.50 0.81
CA SER A 178 6.94 -8.16 2.09
C SER A 178 7.36 -7.14 3.16
N ALA A 179 8.08 -6.08 2.78
CA ALA A 179 8.39 -4.98 3.68
C ALA A 179 7.12 -4.25 4.15
N LEU A 180 6.18 -3.97 3.24
CA LEU A 180 4.90 -3.37 3.64
C LEU A 180 4.08 -4.30 4.53
N LEU A 181 4.03 -5.61 4.23
CA LEU A 181 3.34 -6.58 5.06
C LEU A 181 3.90 -6.61 6.50
N ASN A 182 5.23 -6.52 6.62
CA ASN A 182 5.92 -6.42 7.90
C ASN A 182 5.54 -5.17 8.70
N LEU A 183 5.40 -4.02 8.02
CA LEU A 183 4.98 -2.76 8.65
C LEU A 183 3.50 -2.78 9.07
N VAL A 184 2.63 -3.40 8.27
CA VAL A 184 1.21 -3.57 8.63
C VAL A 184 1.09 -4.42 9.89
N GLU A 185 1.81 -5.54 9.97
CA GLU A 185 1.75 -6.42 11.14
C GLU A 185 2.37 -5.77 12.39
N LYS A 186 3.47 -5.03 12.27
CA LYS A 186 4.01 -4.23 13.39
C LYS A 186 2.95 -3.27 13.97
N ARG A 187 2.10 -2.70 13.13
CA ARG A 187 0.99 -1.84 13.55
C ARG A 187 -0.11 -2.64 14.23
N ASP A 188 -0.48 -3.80 13.67
CA ASP A 188 -1.48 -4.72 14.26
C ASP A 188 -1.02 -5.19 15.64
N ASP A 189 0.25 -5.56 15.79
CA ASP A 189 0.84 -6.00 17.07
C ASP A 189 0.84 -4.87 18.10
N HIS A 190 1.22 -3.66 17.68
CA HIS A 190 1.17 -2.47 18.54
C HIS A 190 -0.25 -2.18 19.04
N ILE A 191 -1.26 -2.32 18.18
CA ILE A 191 -2.67 -2.13 18.56
C ILE A 191 -3.12 -3.22 19.54
N ARG A 192 -2.78 -4.48 19.29
CA ARG A 192 -3.12 -5.60 20.17
C ARG A 192 -2.51 -5.51 21.57
N LYS A 193 -1.31 -4.94 21.66
CA LYS A 193 -0.56 -4.77 22.91
C LYS A 193 -0.79 -3.42 23.59
N PHE A 194 -1.59 -2.57 22.97
CA PHE A 194 -1.84 -1.23 23.49
C PHE A 194 -2.63 -1.32 24.81
N VAL A 195 -2.03 -0.76 25.86
CA VAL A 195 -2.68 -0.53 27.14
C VAL A 195 -2.87 0.99 27.26
N PRO A 196 -4.12 1.47 27.38
CA PRO A 196 -4.36 2.90 27.51
C PRO A 196 -3.79 3.42 28.82
N ASP A 197 -3.12 4.57 28.78
CA ASP A 197 -2.78 5.31 29.99
C ASP A 197 -4.08 5.95 30.54
N GLU A 198 -4.25 5.88 31.84
CA GLU A 198 -5.40 6.52 32.52
C GLU A 198 -5.01 7.96 32.88
N VAL A 199 -5.36 8.91 32.01
CA VAL A 199 -5.10 10.33 32.24
C VAL A 199 -6.41 11.08 32.40
N TYR A 200 -6.56 11.78 33.53
CA TYR A 200 -7.68 12.70 33.71
C TYR A 200 -7.42 14.00 32.96
N THR A 201 -8.44 14.47 32.25
CA THR A 201 -8.47 15.81 31.68
C THR A 201 -9.60 16.58 32.30
N THR A 202 -9.30 17.75 32.91
CA THR A 202 -10.25 18.61 33.58
C THR A 202 -10.60 19.80 32.68
N GLU A 203 -11.90 20.06 32.53
CA GLU A 203 -12.43 21.17 31.73
C GLU A 203 -13.52 21.90 32.52
N GLY A 204 -13.47 23.24 32.59
CA GLY A 204 -14.46 24.09 33.22
C GLY A 204 -15.33 24.81 32.20
N SER A 205 -16.62 24.96 32.52
CA SER A 205 -17.55 25.85 31.83
C SER A 205 -17.73 27.13 32.65
N PHE A 206 -17.71 28.30 32.02
CA PHE A 206 -17.81 29.60 32.66
C PHE A 206 -19.00 30.35 32.06
N GLU A 207 -19.74 31.12 32.90
CA GLU A 207 -20.91 31.90 32.47
C GLU A 207 -20.62 32.84 31.29
N GLU A 208 -19.39 33.37 31.24
CA GLU A 208 -19.01 34.38 30.27
C GLU A 208 -18.49 33.79 28.95
N ILE A 209 -18.47 32.44 28.81
CA ILE A 209 -17.83 31.77 27.68
C ILE A 209 -18.61 30.54 27.21
N ASP A 210 -18.99 30.51 25.95
CA ASP A 210 -19.70 29.35 25.32
C ASP A 210 -18.85 28.09 25.12
N LYS A 211 -17.59 28.08 25.56
CA LYS A 211 -16.67 26.96 25.33
C LYS A 211 -16.06 26.45 26.62
N LYS A 212 -15.91 25.13 26.71
CA LYS A 212 -15.17 24.53 27.81
C LYS A 212 -13.70 24.95 27.79
N CYS A 213 -13.19 25.29 28.96
CA CYS A 213 -11.83 25.76 29.16
C CYS A 213 -11.00 24.66 29.85
N PRO A 214 -9.88 24.22 29.24
CA PRO A 214 -9.04 23.19 29.85
C PRO A 214 -8.32 23.71 31.08
N PHE A 215 -8.27 22.90 32.13
CA PHE A 215 -7.45 23.10 33.31
C PHE A 215 -6.05 22.52 33.12
N THR A 216 -5.03 23.26 33.47
CA THR A 216 -3.64 22.82 33.52
C THR A 216 -3.25 22.66 34.96
N LYS A 217 -3.09 21.41 35.43
CA LYS A 217 -2.64 21.06 36.75
C LYS A 217 -1.12 21.26 36.86
N ILE A 218 -0.65 21.83 37.97
CA ILE A 218 0.77 22.13 38.23
C ILE A 218 1.28 21.27 39.41
N SER A 219 0.44 21.05 40.42
CA SER A 219 0.73 20.26 41.62
C SER A 219 0.22 18.82 41.49
N ASP A 220 0.49 18.01 42.50
CA ASP A 220 -0.03 16.63 42.61
C ASP A 220 -1.34 16.57 43.40
N ILE A 221 -2.06 17.69 43.57
CA ILE A 221 -3.34 17.75 44.30
C ILE A 221 -4.33 16.71 43.74
N ASP A 222 -5.10 16.06 44.61
CA ASP A 222 -6.14 15.14 44.14
C ASP A 222 -7.26 15.90 43.41
N THR A 223 -7.99 15.17 42.54
CA THR A 223 -9.06 15.81 41.73
C THR A 223 -10.28 16.16 42.58
N GLU A 224 -10.57 15.39 43.61
CA GLU A 224 -11.67 15.68 44.54
C GLU A 224 -11.33 16.91 45.35
N ASP A 225 -10.15 16.98 45.97
CA ASP A 225 -9.67 18.16 46.73
C ASP A 225 -9.68 19.43 45.86
N LEU A 226 -9.27 19.27 44.57
CA LEU A 226 -9.31 20.36 43.60
C LEU A 226 -10.75 20.85 43.36
N PHE A 227 -11.72 19.94 43.28
CA PHE A 227 -13.13 20.29 43.06
C PHE A 227 -13.76 20.90 44.32
N GLU A 228 -13.39 20.47 45.50
CA GLU A 228 -13.78 21.10 46.75
C GLU A 228 -13.28 22.57 46.81
N ASN A 229 -12.05 22.83 46.40
CA ASN A 229 -11.51 24.20 46.29
C ASN A 229 -12.27 25.04 45.25
N PHE A 230 -12.72 24.46 44.13
CA PHE A 230 -13.54 25.16 43.14
C PHE A 230 -14.93 25.46 43.67
N ALA A 231 -15.53 24.59 44.48
CA ALA A 231 -16.83 24.84 45.10
C ALA A 231 -16.78 25.98 46.13
N GLN A 232 -15.66 26.14 46.84
CA GLN A 232 -15.47 27.18 47.83
C GLN A 232 -15.31 28.58 47.21
N ASP A 233 -14.65 28.73 46.06
CA ASP A 233 -14.48 29.98 45.34
C ASP A 233 -14.60 29.77 43.83
N ARG A 234 -15.76 30.06 43.25
CA ARG A 234 -16.09 29.92 41.82
C ARG A 234 -15.66 31.12 40.99
N VAL A 235 -15.17 32.20 41.58
CA VAL A 235 -14.78 33.41 40.88
C VAL A 235 -13.29 33.37 40.55
N PHE A 236 -13.00 33.13 39.30
CA PHE A 236 -11.64 33.08 38.78
C PHE A 236 -11.24 34.46 38.23
N LYS A 237 -10.03 34.90 38.58
CA LYS A 237 -9.48 36.18 38.13
C LYS A 237 -8.43 35.95 37.04
N LYS A 238 -8.37 36.89 36.12
CA LYS A 238 -7.33 36.90 35.09
C LYS A 238 -5.96 37.08 35.75
N ALA A 239 -5.11 36.06 35.62
CA ALA A 239 -3.76 36.07 36.14
C ALA A 239 -2.74 36.58 35.10
N SER A 240 -2.93 36.21 33.84
CA SER A 240 -2.07 36.67 32.76
C SER A 240 -2.73 36.53 31.38
N ILE A 241 -2.24 37.31 30.42
CA ILE A 241 -2.60 37.17 28.99
C ILE A 241 -1.33 36.94 28.20
N GLU A 242 -1.34 35.90 27.38
CA GLU A 242 -0.34 35.64 26.35
C GLU A 242 -0.94 35.92 24.98
N GLU A 243 -0.34 36.84 24.22
CA GLU A 243 -0.73 37.13 22.85
C GLU A 243 0.27 36.45 21.89
N LYS A 244 -0.22 35.64 20.94
CA LYS A 244 0.61 34.92 19.99
C LYS A 244 0.05 35.08 18.58
N LYS A 245 0.86 35.61 17.66
CA LYS A 245 0.55 35.57 16.22
C LYS A 245 0.76 34.14 15.68
N VAL A 246 -0.28 33.61 15.06
CA VAL A 246 -0.29 32.27 14.46
C VAL A 246 -0.60 32.41 12.98
N LYS A 247 0.23 31.79 12.15
CA LYS A 247 0.04 31.70 10.70
C LYS A 247 -0.48 30.32 10.33
N ASP A 248 -1.59 30.32 9.60
CA ASP A 248 -2.16 29.12 9.01
C ASP A 248 -1.79 29.12 7.52
N TYR A 249 -0.84 28.28 7.15
CA TYR A 249 -0.29 28.24 5.80
C TYR A 249 -1.18 27.43 4.87
N PRO A 250 -1.32 27.85 3.59
CA PRO A 250 -1.95 26.98 2.61
C PRO A 250 -1.11 25.71 2.43
N GLU A 251 -1.78 24.64 2.12
CA GLU A 251 -1.14 23.38 1.80
C GLU A 251 -0.24 23.53 0.57
N LYS A 252 0.89 22.83 0.56
CA LYS A 252 1.85 22.85 -0.55
C LYS A 252 1.24 22.26 -1.83
N PRO A 253 1.79 22.57 -3.02
CA PRO A 253 1.39 21.93 -4.26
C PRO A 253 1.41 20.40 -4.17
N PHE A 254 0.50 19.75 -4.88
CA PHE A 254 0.42 18.30 -4.85
C PHE A 254 1.64 17.59 -5.45
N ILE A 255 2.08 16.56 -4.75
CA ILE A 255 2.89 15.47 -5.26
C ILE A 255 2.03 14.21 -5.31
N THR A 256 2.50 13.13 -5.90
CA THR A 256 1.73 11.88 -6.03
C THR A 256 1.16 11.40 -4.69
N SER A 257 1.97 11.36 -3.65
CA SER A 257 1.54 10.86 -2.33
C SER A 257 0.48 11.74 -1.69
N THR A 258 0.65 13.06 -1.71
CA THR A 258 -0.31 14.00 -1.11
C THR A 258 -1.61 14.08 -1.88
N LEU A 259 -1.59 13.94 -3.21
CA LEU A 259 -2.81 13.83 -4.03
C LEU A 259 -3.60 12.57 -3.66
N GLN A 260 -2.94 11.42 -3.58
CA GLN A 260 -3.56 10.14 -3.20
C GLN A 260 -4.18 10.21 -1.81
N GLN A 261 -3.43 10.75 -0.84
CA GLN A 261 -3.89 10.91 0.54
C GLN A 261 -5.11 11.84 0.65
N THR A 262 -5.06 13.00 -0.03
CA THR A 262 -6.14 13.98 0.04
C THR A 262 -7.39 13.48 -0.67
N ALA A 263 -7.28 12.86 -1.85
CA ALA A 263 -8.41 12.27 -2.57
C ALA A 263 -9.05 11.12 -1.77
N SER A 264 -8.26 10.32 -1.07
CA SER A 264 -8.77 9.27 -0.20
C SER A 264 -9.55 9.84 0.99
N ARG A 265 -9.02 10.88 1.66
CA ARG A 265 -9.68 11.52 2.81
C ARG A 265 -10.94 12.29 2.41
N SER A 266 -10.89 13.07 1.33
CA SER A 266 -11.98 13.95 0.92
C SER A 266 -13.12 13.23 0.19
N PHE A 267 -12.80 12.20 -0.60
CA PHE A 267 -13.76 11.53 -1.48
C PHE A 267 -13.89 10.03 -1.22
N GLY A 268 -13.07 9.44 -0.35
CA GLY A 268 -13.02 8.00 -0.12
C GLY A 268 -12.47 7.23 -1.33
N PHE A 269 -11.72 7.88 -2.22
CA PHE A 269 -11.16 7.25 -3.41
C PHE A 269 -10.04 6.29 -3.03
N ALA A 270 -10.06 5.10 -3.63
CA ALA A 270 -8.93 4.18 -3.55
C ALA A 270 -7.71 4.78 -4.29
N ILE A 271 -6.50 4.51 -3.80
CA ILE A 271 -5.25 5.01 -4.38
C ILE A 271 -5.16 4.73 -5.89
N LYS A 272 -5.45 3.47 -6.28
CA LYS A 272 -5.44 3.07 -7.69
C LYS A 272 -6.47 3.84 -8.52
N HIS A 273 -7.65 4.09 -7.96
CA HIS A 273 -8.71 4.84 -8.64
C HIS A 273 -8.29 6.31 -8.85
N THR A 274 -7.73 6.94 -7.83
CA THR A 274 -7.17 8.30 -7.92
C THR A 274 -6.13 8.39 -9.03
N MET A 275 -5.19 7.43 -9.11
CA MET A 275 -4.15 7.44 -10.15
C MET A 275 -4.71 7.21 -11.55
N ASN A 276 -5.75 6.39 -11.69
CA ASN A 276 -6.41 6.19 -12.98
C ASN A 276 -7.09 7.47 -13.48
N ILE A 277 -7.75 8.21 -12.57
CA ILE A 277 -8.36 9.51 -12.92
C ILE A 277 -7.26 10.53 -13.24
N ALA A 278 -6.23 10.63 -12.43
CA ALA A 278 -5.12 11.54 -12.68
C ALA A 278 -4.42 11.26 -14.02
N GLN A 279 -4.27 9.98 -14.40
CA GLN A 279 -3.73 9.57 -15.69
C GLN A 279 -4.61 10.10 -16.85
N LYS A 280 -5.93 9.96 -16.74
CA LYS A 280 -6.87 10.50 -17.77
C LYS A 280 -6.79 12.02 -17.85
N LEU A 281 -6.77 12.72 -16.71
CA LEU A 281 -6.61 14.18 -16.68
C LEU A 281 -5.31 14.65 -17.33
N TYR A 282 -4.21 13.95 -17.08
CA TYR A 282 -2.92 14.22 -17.71
C TYR A 282 -2.96 13.96 -19.21
N GLU A 283 -3.46 12.79 -19.64
CA GLU A 283 -3.59 12.42 -21.06
C GLU A 283 -4.54 13.35 -21.83
N GLY A 284 -5.56 13.88 -21.13
CA GLY A 284 -6.45 14.95 -21.63
C GLY A 284 -5.78 16.32 -21.67
N GLY A 285 -4.59 16.49 -21.08
CA GLY A 285 -3.87 17.76 -21.04
C GLY A 285 -4.40 18.75 -20.01
N HIS A 286 -5.18 18.29 -19.02
CA HIS A 286 -5.79 19.15 -17.99
C HIS A 286 -4.88 19.37 -16.78
N ILE A 287 -3.95 18.45 -16.51
CA ILE A 287 -2.98 18.56 -15.42
C ILE A 287 -1.56 18.22 -15.90
N THR A 288 -0.56 18.59 -15.11
CA THR A 288 0.82 18.14 -15.30
C THR A 288 0.98 16.66 -14.97
N TYR A 289 2.13 16.08 -15.28
CA TYR A 289 2.44 14.68 -15.00
C TYR A 289 2.23 14.33 -13.53
N MET A 290 1.46 13.29 -13.25
CA MET A 290 0.96 12.97 -11.92
C MET A 290 1.89 12.08 -11.08
N ARG A 291 2.98 11.56 -11.65
CA ARG A 291 3.98 10.77 -10.91
C ARG A 291 5.20 11.64 -10.62
N THR A 292 5.11 12.40 -9.57
CA THR A 292 6.14 13.35 -9.15
C THR A 292 6.23 13.44 -7.63
N ASP A 293 7.42 13.65 -7.14
CA ASP A 293 7.74 14.03 -5.76
C ASP A 293 8.13 15.51 -5.63
N SER A 294 8.14 16.24 -6.74
CA SER A 294 8.46 17.66 -6.80
C SER A 294 7.27 18.54 -6.44
N MET A 295 7.50 19.54 -5.61
CA MET A 295 6.52 20.60 -5.28
C MET A 295 6.80 21.90 -6.07
N TYR A 296 7.75 21.86 -7.00
CA TYR A 296 8.11 23.01 -7.82
C TYR A 296 7.03 23.30 -8.86
N ILE A 297 6.72 24.58 -9.07
CA ILE A 297 5.88 25.08 -10.16
C ILE A 297 6.67 26.09 -10.95
N SER A 298 6.65 25.98 -12.28
CA SER A 298 7.40 26.87 -13.17
C SER A 298 7.10 28.35 -12.93
N ASP A 299 8.10 29.19 -13.11
CA ASP A 299 7.95 30.63 -12.90
C ASP A 299 6.90 31.24 -13.83
N ASP A 300 6.80 30.74 -15.06
CA ASP A 300 5.84 31.25 -16.04
C ASP A 300 4.40 30.90 -15.68
N PHE A 301 4.16 29.70 -15.14
CA PHE A 301 2.82 29.34 -14.64
C PHE A 301 2.51 30.11 -13.35
N SER A 302 3.48 30.26 -12.45
CA SER A 302 3.32 31.06 -11.23
C SER A 302 2.97 32.52 -11.52
N LYS A 303 3.50 33.13 -12.60
CA LYS A 303 3.09 34.46 -13.06
C LYS A 303 1.61 34.49 -13.50
N LYS A 304 1.13 33.44 -14.20
CA LYS A 304 -0.30 33.32 -14.57
C LYS A 304 -1.19 33.23 -13.36
N VAL A 305 -0.82 32.43 -12.37
CA VAL A 305 -1.58 32.31 -11.11
C VAL A 305 -1.57 33.65 -10.35
N LYS A 306 -0.44 34.35 -10.32
CA LYS A 306 -0.35 35.71 -9.71
C LYS A 306 -1.36 36.68 -10.32
N LYS A 307 -1.41 36.71 -11.65
CA LYS A 307 -2.40 37.55 -12.34
C LYS A 307 -3.83 37.12 -11.98
N PHE A 308 -4.13 35.84 -12.04
CA PHE A 308 -5.44 35.31 -11.68
C PHE A 308 -5.88 35.67 -10.25
N VAL A 309 -4.98 35.53 -9.27
CA VAL A 309 -5.25 35.89 -7.87
C VAL A 309 -5.48 37.42 -7.75
N GLY A 310 -4.69 38.23 -8.43
CA GLY A 310 -4.86 39.68 -8.46
C GLY A 310 -6.21 40.13 -9.07
N ASP A 311 -6.64 39.46 -10.16
CA ASP A 311 -7.87 39.81 -10.86
C ASP A 311 -9.15 39.36 -10.11
N ASN A 312 -9.10 38.27 -9.32
CA ASN A 312 -10.27 37.66 -8.69
C ASN A 312 -10.38 37.88 -7.17
N PHE A 313 -9.27 38.25 -6.53
CA PHE A 313 -9.17 38.44 -5.08
C PHE A 313 -8.48 39.78 -4.78
N ASN A 314 -7.56 39.80 -3.84
CA ASN A 314 -6.72 40.95 -3.56
C ASN A 314 -5.28 40.67 -3.99
N SER A 315 -4.64 41.59 -4.71
CA SER A 315 -3.24 41.44 -5.17
C SER A 315 -2.24 41.19 -4.03
N SER A 316 -2.56 41.63 -2.80
CA SER A 316 -1.75 41.37 -1.60
C SER A 316 -1.79 39.90 -1.15
N ASP A 317 -2.81 39.13 -1.58
CA ASP A 317 -2.99 37.72 -1.17
C ASP A 317 -2.05 36.76 -1.89
N TYR A 318 -1.39 37.22 -2.97
CA TYR A 318 -0.43 36.39 -3.66
C TYR A 318 0.89 36.28 -2.89
N CYS A 319 1.40 35.06 -2.80
CA CYS A 319 2.80 34.82 -2.49
C CYS A 319 3.36 33.76 -3.43
N LYS A 320 4.65 33.84 -3.73
CA LYS A 320 5.30 32.79 -4.50
C LYS A 320 5.35 31.50 -3.64
N PRO A 321 4.93 30.33 -4.15
CA PRO A 321 5.11 29.10 -3.41
C PRO A 321 6.57 28.93 -3.05
N GLY A 322 6.85 28.70 -1.77
CA GLY A 322 8.20 28.67 -1.22
C GLY A 322 8.97 27.36 -1.51
N ALA A 323 8.84 26.81 -2.69
CA ALA A 323 9.65 25.68 -3.11
C ALA A 323 11.03 26.17 -3.56
N LYS A 324 11.95 26.35 -2.59
CA LYS A 324 13.37 26.24 -2.92
C LYS A 324 13.56 24.86 -3.59
N LYS A 325 14.22 24.82 -4.75
CA LYS A 325 14.69 23.55 -5.33
C LYS A 325 15.39 22.77 -4.22
N VAL A 326 14.80 21.65 -3.84
CA VAL A 326 15.41 20.76 -2.84
C VAL A 326 16.62 20.13 -3.53
N LYS A 327 17.84 20.37 -3.00
CA LYS A 327 19.05 19.69 -3.47
C LYS A 327 18.79 18.18 -3.38
N GLY A 328 18.82 17.48 -4.53
CA GLY A 328 18.61 16.04 -4.60
C GLY A 328 17.21 15.57 -5.03
N ALA A 329 16.22 16.46 -5.18
CA ALA A 329 15.02 16.12 -5.97
C ALA A 329 15.45 15.96 -7.44
N GLN A 330 14.87 14.98 -8.15
CA GLN A 330 15.04 14.90 -9.60
C GLN A 330 14.73 16.27 -10.18
N GLU A 331 15.76 17.01 -10.61
CA GLU A 331 15.72 18.47 -10.89
C GLU A 331 14.73 18.88 -11.98
N ALA A 332 14.10 17.92 -12.59
CA ALA A 332 13.33 18.05 -13.81
C ALA A 332 11.81 18.14 -13.63
N HIS A 333 11.23 17.65 -12.53
CA HIS A 333 9.78 17.50 -12.42
C HIS A 333 9.07 18.72 -11.84
N GLU A 334 7.85 19.00 -12.31
CA GLU A 334 6.93 19.94 -11.69
C GLU A 334 5.96 19.22 -10.72
N ALA A 335 5.34 19.99 -9.83
CA ALA A 335 4.22 19.55 -9.01
C ALA A 335 3.00 19.18 -9.87
N ILE A 336 2.09 18.39 -9.29
CA ILE A 336 0.79 18.14 -9.91
C ILE A 336 -0.04 19.43 -9.80
N ARG A 337 -0.30 20.05 -10.95
CA ARG A 337 -1.08 21.29 -11.09
C ARG A 337 -1.96 21.24 -12.33
N VAL A 338 -2.94 22.12 -12.39
CA VAL A 338 -3.70 22.32 -13.62
C VAL A 338 -2.84 23.00 -14.69
N THR A 339 -3.12 22.75 -15.96
CA THR A 339 -2.43 23.36 -17.10
C THR A 339 -3.04 24.71 -17.50
N SER A 340 -4.31 24.93 -17.13
CA SER A 340 -5.06 26.17 -17.39
C SER A 340 -5.82 26.60 -16.15
N LEU A 341 -5.96 27.92 -15.97
CA LEU A 341 -6.80 28.52 -14.93
C LEU A 341 -8.27 28.70 -15.40
N THR A 342 -8.57 28.41 -16.68
CA THR A 342 -9.93 28.23 -17.16
C THR A 342 -10.32 26.78 -16.95
N LYS A 343 -11.42 26.55 -16.25
CA LYS A 343 -11.92 25.19 -15.98
C LYS A 343 -12.46 24.56 -17.27
N PRO A 344 -12.18 23.28 -17.54
CA PRO A 344 -12.76 22.55 -18.66
C PRO A 344 -14.24 22.25 -18.41
N ASP A 345 -15.00 22.06 -19.47
CA ASP A 345 -16.42 21.73 -19.47
C ASP A 345 -16.72 20.30 -19.99
N ASP A 346 -15.68 19.60 -20.43
CA ASP A 346 -15.75 18.29 -21.08
C ASP A 346 -15.36 17.10 -20.17
N LEU A 347 -15.17 17.33 -18.87
CA LEU A 347 -14.79 16.29 -17.92
C LEU A 347 -16.01 15.56 -17.32
N GLU A 348 -15.86 14.26 -17.13
CA GLU A 348 -16.84 13.46 -16.38
C GLU A 348 -16.93 13.95 -14.91
N PRO A 349 -18.10 13.81 -14.24
CA PRO A 349 -18.28 14.32 -12.87
C PRO A 349 -17.23 13.84 -11.87
N ILE A 350 -16.73 12.60 -12.01
CA ILE A 350 -15.72 12.05 -11.13
C ILE A 350 -14.33 12.63 -11.43
N GLU A 351 -14.04 12.89 -12.70
CA GLU A 351 -12.81 13.54 -13.15
C GLU A 351 -12.79 15.00 -12.70
N MET A 352 -13.94 15.69 -12.81
CA MET A 352 -14.09 17.06 -12.34
C MET A 352 -13.88 17.20 -10.83
N LYS A 353 -14.28 16.20 -10.01
CA LYS A 353 -13.99 16.22 -8.56
C LYS A 353 -12.48 16.26 -8.29
N LEU A 354 -11.72 15.37 -8.94
CA LEU A 354 -10.28 15.33 -8.75
C LEU A 354 -9.59 16.57 -9.37
N TYR A 355 -10.07 17.02 -10.53
CA TYR A 355 -9.59 18.24 -11.16
C TYR A 355 -9.79 19.47 -10.27
N ASN A 356 -10.98 19.65 -9.69
CA ASN A 356 -11.24 20.78 -8.77
C ASN A 356 -10.32 20.74 -7.55
N LEU A 357 -10.08 19.56 -6.97
CA LEU A 357 -9.14 19.41 -5.86
C LEU A 357 -7.72 19.90 -6.24
N ILE A 358 -7.26 19.52 -7.43
CA ILE A 358 -5.95 19.96 -7.95
C ILE A 358 -5.96 21.46 -8.29
N TYR A 359 -7.06 21.96 -8.85
CA TYR A 359 -7.23 23.36 -9.19
C TYR A 359 -7.17 24.25 -7.94
N ASP A 360 -7.96 23.92 -6.93
CA ASP A 360 -8.01 24.67 -5.68
C ASP A 360 -6.65 24.68 -4.99
N ARG A 361 -5.97 23.55 -4.95
CA ARG A 361 -4.59 23.44 -4.42
C ARG A 361 -3.60 24.26 -5.24
N THR A 362 -3.74 24.25 -6.56
CA THR A 362 -2.87 25.04 -7.46
C THR A 362 -2.98 26.52 -7.18
N VAL A 363 -4.20 27.05 -7.00
CA VAL A 363 -4.41 28.47 -6.71
C VAL A 363 -3.99 28.80 -5.28
N THR A 364 -4.51 28.08 -4.29
CA THR A 364 -4.31 28.40 -2.88
C THR A 364 -2.86 28.27 -2.42
N SER A 365 -2.10 27.32 -2.99
CA SER A 365 -0.67 27.18 -2.68
C SER A 365 0.19 28.42 -3.05
N HIS A 366 -0.34 29.30 -3.90
CA HIS A 366 0.29 30.58 -4.26
C HIS A 366 -0.19 31.76 -3.43
N MET A 367 -1.14 31.55 -2.52
CA MET A 367 -1.69 32.63 -1.70
C MET A 367 -0.99 32.74 -0.35
N LYS A 368 -1.08 33.90 0.28
CA LYS A 368 -0.49 34.16 1.59
C LYS A 368 -1.17 33.34 2.69
N PRO A 369 -0.46 33.06 3.78
CA PRO A 369 -1.08 32.38 4.94
C PRO A 369 -2.18 33.28 5.54
N CYS A 370 -3.17 32.61 6.14
CA CYS A 370 -4.13 33.24 7.01
C CYS A 370 -3.44 33.57 8.35
N GLU A 371 -3.66 34.75 8.89
CA GLU A 371 -3.02 35.20 10.14
C GLU A 371 -4.06 35.39 11.23
N TYR A 372 -3.78 34.83 12.39
CA TYR A 372 -4.57 34.93 13.59
C TYR A 372 -3.76 35.54 14.73
N LEU A 373 -4.44 36.27 15.62
CA LEU A 373 -3.94 36.59 16.93
C LEU A 373 -4.66 35.69 17.94
N MET A 374 -3.90 34.85 18.62
CA MET A 374 -4.41 33.98 19.67
C MET A 374 -4.16 34.64 21.01
N TYR A 375 -5.21 34.79 21.82
CA TYR A 375 -5.13 35.21 23.21
C TYR A 375 -5.31 33.99 24.09
N LYS A 376 -4.33 33.69 24.93
CA LYS A 376 -4.44 32.69 26.00
C LYS A 376 -4.48 33.41 27.32
N VAL A 377 -5.64 33.42 27.92
CA VAL A 377 -5.88 34.04 29.24
C VAL A 377 -5.80 32.94 30.28
N ARG A 378 -4.85 33.03 31.18
CA ARG A 378 -4.80 32.17 32.37
C ARG A 378 -5.69 32.78 33.42
N VAL A 379 -6.59 31.97 33.97
CA VAL A 379 -7.48 32.38 35.06
C VAL A 379 -7.29 31.42 36.22
N THR A 380 -7.25 31.98 37.44
CA THR A 380 -7.08 31.25 38.69
C THR A 380 -7.83 31.95 39.79
N ASN A 381 -8.06 31.30 40.92
CA ASN A 381 -8.53 31.89 42.14
C ASN A 381 -7.47 31.80 43.24
N LYS A 382 -7.71 32.37 44.41
CA LYS A 382 -6.75 32.41 45.51
C LYS A 382 -6.43 31.02 46.09
N ASP A 383 -7.37 30.06 45.98
CA ASP A 383 -7.28 28.76 46.64
C ASP A 383 -6.53 27.72 45.79
N ILE A 384 -6.39 27.98 44.48
CA ILE A 384 -5.74 27.05 43.54
C ILE A 384 -4.58 27.65 42.74
N GLN A 385 -4.15 28.87 43.05
CA GLN A 385 -3.11 29.56 42.25
C GLN A 385 -1.78 28.78 42.16
N ASP A 386 -1.46 27.98 43.16
CA ASP A 386 -0.26 27.15 43.21
C ASP A 386 -0.50 25.72 42.63
N ASP A 387 -1.77 25.35 42.43
CA ASP A 387 -2.17 24.01 41.95
C ASP A 387 -2.46 23.97 40.46
N GLY A 388 -2.88 25.10 39.87
CA GLY A 388 -3.15 25.15 38.45
C GLY A 388 -3.91 26.40 37.98
N TYR A 389 -4.34 26.33 36.73
CA TYR A 389 -5.13 27.43 36.13
C TYR A 389 -5.99 26.90 34.96
N PHE A 390 -7.11 27.55 34.71
CA PHE A 390 -7.85 27.39 33.49
C PHE A 390 -7.27 28.26 32.37
N THR A 391 -7.37 27.78 31.13
CA THR A 391 -6.95 28.52 29.93
C THR A 391 -8.17 28.90 29.10
N VAL A 392 -8.49 30.19 29.08
CA VAL A 392 -9.48 30.79 28.19
C VAL A 392 -8.78 31.18 26.89
N SER A 393 -9.25 30.67 25.78
CA SER A 393 -8.64 30.93 24.48
C SER A 393 -9.55 31.69 23.55
N HIS A 394 -9.11 32.86 23.10
CA HIS A 394 -9.77 33.64 22.05
C HIS A 394 -8.90 33.63 20.79
N LYS A 395 -9.55 33.60 19.64
CA LYS A 395 -8.90 33.64 18.34
C LYS A 395 -9.50 34.79 17.53
N ARG A 396 -8.63 35.69 17.08
CA ARG A 396 -9.00 36.82 16.24
C ARG A 396 -8.40 36.63 14.84
N LEU A 397 -9.22 36.75 13.82
CA LEU A 397 -8.74 36.77 12.43
C LEU A 397 -8.14 38.15 12.16
N MET A 398 -6.84 38.19 11.84
CA MET A 398 -6.09 39.41 11.48
C MET A 398 -6.02 39.61 9.99
N TYR A 399 -5.87 38.54 9.25
CA TYR A 399 -5.73 38.55 7.78
C TYR A 399 -6.23 37.23 7.20
N PRO A 400 -7.21 37.23 6.28
CA PRO A 400 -7.84 36.01 5.77
C PRO A 400 -6.90 35.17 4.89
N GLY A 401 -5.93 35.78 4.21
CA GLY A 401 -4.97 35.07 3.35
C GLY A 401 -5.66 34.14 2.35
N TYR A 402 -5.13 32.91 2.21
CA TYR A 402 -5.67 31.94 1.25
C TYR A 402 -7.13 31.52 1.52
N LYS A 403 -7.64 31.72 2.72
CA LYS A 403 -9.01 31.34 3.08
C LYS A 403 -10.08 32.16 2.35
N ILE A 404 -9.72 33.37 1.89
CA ILE A 404 -10.60 34.20 1.06
C ILE A 404 -10.99 33.52 -0.24
N TYR A 405 -10.19 32.53 -0.70
CA TYR A 405 -10.52 31.71 -1.86
C TYR A 405 -11.79 30.88 -1.64
N TYR A 406 -11.97 30.35 -0.44
CA TYR A 406 -13.13 29.54 -0.07
C TYR A 406 -14.30 30.35 0.43
N ASP A 407 -14.02 31.44 1.13
CA ASP A 407 -15.04 32.32 1.69
C ASP A 407 -14.64 33.79 1.53
N LYS A 408 -15.25 34.45 0.55
CA LYS A 408 -15.00 35.87 0.24
C LYS A 408 -15.54 36.83 1.28
N SER A 409 -16.35 36.36 2.24
CA SER A 409 -16.91 37.20 3.34
C SER A 409 -15.92 37.42 4.47
N LEU A 410 -14.84 36.64 4.53
CA LEU A 410 -13.82 36.73 5.57
C LEU A 410 -13.15 38.10 5.57
N LYS A 411 -13.15 38.75 6.73
CA LYS A 411 -12.49 40.04 6.98
C LYS A 411 -11.84 40.04 8.34
N GLU A 412 -10.99 41.04 8.59
CA GLU A 412 -10.39 41.26 9.90
C GLU A 412 -11.49 41.43 10.97
N GLU A 413 -11.30 40.74 12.10
CA GLU A 413 -12.20 40.80 13.26
C GLU A 413 -11.74 41.87 14.26
N GLY A 414 -12.66 42.35 15.07
CA GLY A 414 -12.37 43.25 16.22
C GLY A 414 -11.56 42.52 17.31
N LYS A 415 -11.03 43.28 18.26
CA LYS A 415 -10.41 42.69 19.46
C LYS A 415 -11.51 42.00 20.28
N PRO A 416 -11.30 40.75 20.74
CA PRO A 416 -12.26 40.07 21.60
C PRO A 416 -12.33 40.77 22.96
N ASP A 417 -13.49 40.80 23.56
CA ASP A 417 -13.67 41.24 24.95
C ASP A 417 -13.09 40.14 25.86
N ILE A 418 -12.18 40.55 26.73
CA ILE A 418 -11.53 39.67 27.71
C ILE A 418 -11.89 40.16 29.09
N ASN A 419 -12.63 39.34 29.80
CA ASN A 419 -13.10 39.67 31.13
C ASN A 419 -11.98 39.69 32.18
N GLU A 420 -12.13 40.47 33.25
CA GLU A 420 -11.20 40.43 34.39
C GLU A 420 -11.52 39.27 35.33
N THR A 421 -12.80 38.86 35.34
CA THR A 421 -13.31 37.77 36.18
C THR A 421 -14.16 36.82 35.35
N TYR A 422 -14.19 35.56 35.77
CA TYR A 422 -14.92 34.46 35.15
C TYR A 422 -15.57 33.63 36.24
N THR A 423 -16.86 33.34 36.12
CA THR A 423 -17.63 32.55 37.10
C THR A 423 -17.77 31.11 36.62
N LEU A 424 -17.22 30.17 37.38
CA LEU A 424 -17.27 28.75 37.05
C LEU A 424 -18.69 28.20 37.31
N GLU A 425 -19.36 27.71 36.26
CA GLU A 425 -20.66 27.05 36.38
C GLU A 425 -20.50 25.55 36.70
N GLU A 426 -19.66 24.87 35.92
CA GLU A 426 -19.46 23.42 35.99
C GLU A 426 -17.99 23.07 35.72
N CYS A 427 -17.50 22.06 36.40
CA CYS A 427 -16.18 21.50 36.10
C CYS A 427 -16.27 19.98 35.95
N ILE A 428 -15.67 19.44 34.90
CA ILE A 428 -15.70 17.99 34.60
C ILE A 428 -14.28 17.47 34.43
N ALA A 429 -13.89 16.53 35.30
CA ALA A 429 -12.71 15.73 35.10
C ALA A 429 -13.12 14.39 34.45
N THR A 430 -12.57 14.10 33.28
CA THR A 430 -12.87 12.89 32.52
C THR A 430 -11.61 12.05 32.46
N GLN A 431 -11.69 10.80 32.90
CA GLN A 431 -10.67 9.79 32.66
C GLN A 431 -10.65 9.48 31.16
N LYS A 432 -9.69 10.05 30.41
CA LYS A 432 -9.53 9.75 28.99
C LYS A 432 -8.55 8.60 28.85
N PRO A 433 -9.00 7.42 28.41
CA PRO A 433 -8.07 6.39 27.99
C PRO A 433 -7.22 6.95 26.86
N GLY A 434 -5.92 6.73 26.93
CA GLY A 434 -4.98 7.15 25.89
C GLY A 434 -5.46 6.78 24.50
N ASN A 435 -5.14 7.59 23.50
CA ASN A 435 -5.57 7.36 22.13
C ASN A 435 -4.98 6.06 21.58
N MET A 436 -5.85 5.08 21.35
CA MET A 436 -5.47 3.82 20.70
C MET A 436 -4.87 4.11 19.32
N PRO A 437 -3.72 3.54 18.97
CA PRO A 437 -3.17 3.65 17.63
C PRO A 437 -4.17 3.14 16.59
N GLN A 438 -4.34 3.88 15.51
CA GLN A 438 -5.27 3.48 14.46
C GLN A 438 -4.63 2.48 13.50
N TYR A 439 -5.41 1.51 13.02
CA TYR A 439 -5.02 0.70 11.87
C TYR A 439 -4.78 1.58 10.64
N TYR A 440 -3.92 1.11 9.75
CA TYR A 440 -3.69 1.84 8.50
C TYR A 440 -4.92 1.77 7.59
N ASP A 441 -5.17 2.87 6.91
CA ASP A 441 -5.99 2.96 5.71
C ASP A 441 -5.11 3.25 4.48
N GLU A 442 -5.70 3.35 3.30
CA GLU A 442 -4.91 3.62 2.08
C GLU A 442 -4.14 4.94 2.16
N SER A 443 -4.72 5.98 2.78
CA SER A 443 -4.06 7.28 2.92
C SER A 443 -2.82 7.19 3.81
N SER A 444 -2.96 6.59 4.98
CA SER A 444 -1.87 6.46 5.96
C SER A 444 -0.78 5.48 5.50
N ILE A 445 -1.13 4.45 4.71
CA ILE A 445 -0.12 3.59 4.06
C ILE A 445 0.73 4.35 3.06
N VAL A 446 0.15 5.23 2.23
CA VAL A 446 0.94 6.04 1.29
C VAL A 446 1.90 6.95 2.04
N SER A 447 1.43 7.59 3.11
CA SER A 447 2.27 8.41 3.98
C SER A 447 3.41 7.58 4.63
N LEU A 448 3.11 6.36 5.05
CA LEU A 448 4.11 5.43 5.61
C LEU A 448 5.16 5.05 4.58
N LEU A 449 4.75 4.67 3.35
CA LEU A 449 5.66 4.29 2.26
C LEU A 449 6.59 5.45 1.89
N GLU A 450 6.05 6.67 1.80
CA GLU A 450 6.84 7.88 1.55
C GLU A 450 7.84 8.14 2.67
N LYS A 451 7.38 8.13 3.94
CA LYS A 451 8.22 8.37 5.12
C LYS A 451 9.35 7.35 5.28
N THR A 452 9.08 6.09 4.94
CA THR A 452 10.07 5.00 5.05
C THR A 452 10.94 4.85 3.80
N GLY A 453 10.67 5.60 2.72
CA GLY A 453 11.39 5.50 1.45
C GLY A 453 11.13 4.19 0.70
N ILE A 454 10.01 3.51 1.01
CA ILE A 454 9.62 2.25 0.36
C ILE A 454 8.79 2.56 -0.89
N GLY A 455 9.30 2.18 -2.05
CA GLY A 455 8.67 2.49 -3.32
C GLY A 455 8.94 3.91 -3.81
N ARG A 456 8.24 4.30 -4.85
CA ARG A 456 8.33 5.61 -5.51
C ARG A 456 6.94 5.99 -6.04
N PRO A 457 6.70 7.22 -6.47
CA PRO A 457 5.41 7.69 -6.99
C PRO A 457 4.75 6.75 -8.00
N SER A 458 5.54 6.09 -8.83
CA SER A 458 5.07 5.11 -9.83
C SER A 458 4.56 3.79 -9.23
N THR A 459 4.89 3.45 -7.98
CA THR A 459 4.68 2.11 -7.42
C THR A 459 3.73 2.05 -6.23
N TYR A 460 3.42 3.16 -5.55
CA TYR A 460 2.58 3.16 -4.35
C TYR A 460 1.24 2.42 -4.54
N SER A 461 0.52 2.72 -5.63
CA SER A 461 -0.78 2.11 -5.90
C SER A 461 -0.72 0.60 -6.19
N THR A 462 0.38 0.14 -6.80
CA THR A 462 0.56 -1.28 -7.13
C THR A 462 0.98 -2.11 -5.92
N ILE A 463 1.76 -1.54 -5.00
CA ILE A 463 2.23 -2.21 -3.79
C ILE A 463 1.06 -2.58 -2.89
N VAL A 464 0.20 -1.61 -2.57
CA VAL A 464 -0.98 -1.81 -1.71
C VAL A 464 -1.94 -2.81 -2.35
N GLY A 465 -2.24 -2.65 -3.65
CA GLY A 465 -3.11 -3.57 -4.36
C GLY A 465 -2.58 -5.01 -4.45
N THR A 466 -1.25 -5.19 -4.40
CA THR A 466 -0.66 -6.53 -4.44
C THR A 466 -0.94 -7.33 -3.17
N LEU A 467 -0.86 -6.72 -1.98
CA LEU A 467 -1.17 -7.40 -0.71
C LEU A 467 -2.63 -7.86 -0.65
N ASP A 468 -3.55 -7.02 -1.10
CA ASP A 468 -4.98 -7.30 -1.16
C ASP A 468 -5.27 -8.46 -2.14
N ASN A 469 -4.73 -8.39 -3.38
CA ASN A 469 -4.88 -9.43 -4.39
C ASN A 469 -4.30 -10.80 -3.94
N ARG A 470 -3.28 -10.80 -3.07
CA ARG A 470 -2.68 -12.01 -2.49
C ARG A 470 -3.40 -12.48 -1.24
N LYS A 471 -4.41 -11.76 -0.78
CA LYS A 471 -5.15 -12.03 0.46
C LYS A 471 -4.25 -12.04 1.71
N TYR A 472 -3.15 -11.29 1.67
CA TYR A 472 -2.25 -11.14 2.83
C TYR A 472 -2.76 -10.08 3.78
N THR A 473 -3.52 -9.13 3.25
CA THR A 473 -4.29 -8.12 3.99
C THR A 473 -5.72 -8.13 3.51
N GLU A 474 -6.61 -7.64 4.34
CA GLU A 474 -8.01 -7.38 3.99
C GLU A 474 -8.41 -5.98 4.41
N LYS A 475 -9.36 -5.39 3.68
CA LYS A 475 -9.96 -4.11 4.05
C LYS A 475 -11.28 -4.38 4.75
N ARG A 476 -11.38 -3.97 6.01
CA ARG A 476 -12.62 -4.06 6.79
C ARG A 476 -12.77 -2.90 7.75
N ASP A 477 -13.97 -2.71 8.22
CA ASP A 477 -14.25 -1.80 9.32
C ASP A 477 -13.82 -2.48 10.63
N TYR A 478 -13.16 -1.71 11.50
CA TYR A 478 -12.76 -2.16 12.82
C TYR A 478 -13.51 -1.34 13.87
N LYS A 479 -14.26 -2.02 14.74
CA LYS A 479 -14.89 -1.41 15.90
C LYS A 479 -13.93 -1.52 17.09
N GLU A 480 -13.54 -0.37 17.64
CA GLU A 480 -12.80 -0.34 18.90
C GLU A 480 -13.63 -0.95 20.02
N PRO A 481 -13.00 -1.55 21.05
CA PRO A 481 -13.74 -2.01 22.23
C PRO A 481 -14.50 -0.85 22.88
N ASP A 482 -15.68 -1.14 23.40
CA ASP A 482 -16.40 -0.22 24.26
C ASP A 482 -15.56 -0.01 25.53
N LYS A 483 -15.52 1.22 26.05
CA LYS A 483 -14.65 1.60 27.17
C LYS A 483 -15.51 2.15 28.31
N GLU A 484 -15.14 1.78 29.51
CA GLU A 484 -15.66 2.42 30.72
C GLU A 484 -14.86 3.69 30.97
N ILE A 485 -15.55 4.81 31.14
CA ILE A 485 -14.98 6.12 31.41
C ILE A 485 -15.53 6.63 32.71
N LYS A 486 -14.67 7.01 33.63
CA LYS A 486 -15.01 7.68 34.87
C LYS A 486 -15.01 9.18 34.68
N THR A 487 -16.06 9.82 35.16
CA THR A 487 -16.16 11.26 35.18
C THR A 487 -16.44 11.73 36.60
N LEU A 488 -15.73 12.76 37.06
CA LEU A 488 -16.03 13.50 38.24
C LEU A 488 -16.56 14.87 37.80
N THR A 489 -17.74 15.24 38.27
CA THR A 489 -18.41 16.49 37.87
C THR A 489 -18.71 17.34 39.10
N LEU A 490 -18.18 18.54 39.14
CA LEU A 490 -18.64 19.58 40.04
C LEU A 490 -19.77 20.32 39.38
N THR A 491 -21.00 20.16 39.90
CA THR A 491 -22.21 20.83 39.40
C THR A 491 -22.29 22.28 39.85
N LYS A 492 -23.18 23.05 39.25
CA LYS A 492 -23.44 24.44 39.67
C LYS A 492 -24.03 24.58 41.09
N ASP A 493 -24.58 23.49 41.63
CA ASP A 493 -25.17 23.43 42.97
C ASP A 493 -24.19 22.92 44.04
N ASP A 494 -22.87 22.94 43.76
CA ASP A 494 -21.74 22.51 44.58
C ASP A 494 -21.71 21.01 44.89
N GLU A 495 -22.47 20.21 44.14
CA GLU A 495 -22.42 18.75 44.28
C GLU A 495 -21.28 18.16 43.44
N ILE A 496 -20.45 17.27 44.03
CA ILE A 496 -19.46 16.50 43.34
C ILE A 496 -20.04 15.12 43.03
N ILE A 497 -20.23 14.83 41.72
CA ILE A 497 -20.87 13.60 41.27
C ILE A 497 -19.85 12.76 40.51
N GLU A 498 -19.61 11.55 41.00
CA GLU A 498 -18.84 10.52 40.28
C GLU A 498 -19.79 9.68 39.45
N GLU A 499 -19.48 9.52 38.15
CA GLU A 499 -20.25 8.66 37.26
C GLU A 499 -19.33 7.76 36.44
N GLU A 500 -19.70 6.50 36.29
CA GLU A 500 -19.09 5.56 35.36
C GLU A 500 -20.00 5.38 34.14
N LYS A 501 -19.47 5.65 32.95
CA LYS A 501 -20.24 5.56 31.70
C LYS A 501 -19.54 4.65 30.71
N MET A 502 -20.30 3.69 30.13
CA MET A 502 -19.83 2.94 28.98
C MET A 502 -19.92 3.80 27.72
N VAL A 503 -18.78 4.09 27.14
CA VAL A 503 -18.67 4.81 25.87
C VAL A 503 -18.37 3.81 24.76
N LYS A 504 -19.21 3.84 23.72
CA LYS A 504 -19.03 2.95 22.56
C LYS A 504 -17.73 3.27 21.84
N GLY A 505 -16.99 2.19 21.52
CA GLY A 505 -15.77 2.30 20.73
C GLY A 505 -16.05 2.88 19.34
N ASN A 506 -15.11 3.68 18.84
CA ASN A 506 -15.19 4.29 17.52
C ASN A 506 -15.09 3.22 16.41
N ILE A 507 -15.78 3.47 15.29
CA ILE A 507 -15.66 2.63 14.09
C ILE A 507 -14.63 3.23 13.17
N GLN A 508 -13.48 2.54 13.04
CA GLN A 508 -12.45 2.87 12.08
C GLN A 508 -12.79 2.20 10.74
N LYS A 509 -13.23 3.00 9.75
CA LYS A 509 -13.69 2.48 8.45
C LYS A 509 -12.55 2.10 7.52
N LYS A 510 -12.75 1.05 6.69
CA LYS A 510 -11.88 0.61 5.58
C LYS A 510 -10.40 0.41 6.00
N ARG A 511 -10.19 -0.21 7.17
CA ARG A 511 -8.84 -0.46 7.69
C ARG A 511 -8.19 -1.66 7.04
N ILE A 512 -6.89 -1.56 6.81
CA ILE A 512 -6.05 -2.60 6.20
C ILE A 512 -5.46 -3.42 7.35
N ILE A 513 -5.91 -4.67 7.45
CA ILE A 513 -5.58 -5.58 8.55
C ILE A 513 -4.94 -6.83 7.95
N ILE A 514 -3.92 -7.37 8.63
CA ILE A 514 -3.27 -8.60 8.19
C ILE A 514 -4.19 -9.81 8.36
N THR A 515 -4.17 -10.72 7.39
CA THR A 515 -4.93 -11.96 7.45
C THR A 515 -4.12 -13.09 8.12
N PRO A 516 -4.78 -14.18 8.56
CA PRO A 516 -4.05 -15.37 9.05
C PRO A 516 -3.09 -15.95 8.02
N LEU A 517 -3.39 -15.84 6.71
CA LEU A 517 -2.50 -16.24 5.64
C LEU A 517 -1.29 -15.29 5.56
N GLY A 518 -1.54 -13.97 5.65
CA GLY A 518 -0.49 -12.96 5.68
C GLY A 518 0.48 -13.17 6.85
N LEU A 519 -0.03 -13.49 8.04
CA LEU A 519 0.79 -13.81 9.22
C LEU A 519 1.68 -15.03 8.96
N LYS A 520 1.12 -16.16 8.47
CA LYS A 520 1.91 -17.36 8.17
C LYS A 520 3.04 -17.09 7.16
N VAL A 521 2.75 -16.30 6.13
CA VAL A 521 3.76 -15.90 5.14
C VAL A 521 4.82 -15.01 5.78
N LEU A 522 4.41 -14.05 6.59
CA LEU A 522 5.32 -13.12 7.25
C LEU A 522 6.21 -13.81 8.28
N ASP A 523 5.67 -14.72 9.09
CA ASP A 523 6.43 -15.49 10.09
C ASP A 523 7.51 -16.32 9.43
N TYR A 524 7.20 -16.98 8.32
CA TYR A 524 8.22 -17.70 7.55
C TYR A 524 9.30 -16.75 7.00
N LEU A 525 8.90 -15.62 6.44
CA LEU A 525 9.83 -14.63 5.91
C LEU A 525 10.69 -13.99 7.02
N ARG A 526 10.13 -13.70 8.18
CA ARG A 526 10.87 -13.20 9.35
C ARG A 526 11.91 -14.19 9.84
N SER A 527 11.56 -15.48 9.91
CA SER A 527 12.46 -16.52 10.40
C SER A 527 13.65 -16.77 9.49
N HIS A 528 13.52 -16.54 8.18
CA HIS A 528 14.55 -16.91 7.22
C HIS A 528 15.10 -15.75 6.37
N PHE A 529 14.33 -14.69 6.16
CA PHE A 529 14.62 -13.61 5.21
C PHE A 529 14.43 -12.22 5.83
N MET A 530 14.66 -12.08 7.15
CA MET A 530 14.43 -10.81 7.85
C MET A 530 15.20 -9.64 7.23
N ASN A 531 16.44 -9.88 6.77
CA ASN A 531 17.28 -8.90 6.08
C ASN A 531 16.64 -8.35 4.79
N ILE A 532 15.82 -9.15 4.09
CA ILE A 532 15.19 -8.75 2.82
C ILE A 532 13.85 -8.05 3.06
N ILE A 533 13.12 -8.45 4.10
CA ILE A 533 11.79 -7.89 4.38
C ILE A 533 11.83 -6.67 5.31
N HIS A 534 13.01 -6.32 5.83
CA HIS A 534 13.17 -5.12 6.64
C HIS A 534 13.01 -3.86 5.77
N GLU A 535 12.34 -2.84 6.27
CA GLU A 535 12.08 -1.59 5.57
C GLU A 535 13.36 -0.89 5.08
N THR A 536 14.44 -0.92 5.89
CA THR A 536 15.72 -0.30 5.55
C THR A 536 16.39 -0.93 4.34
N PHE A 537 16.26 -2.25 4.15
CA PHE A 537 16.78 -2.92 2.96
C PHE A 537 16.11 -2.39 1.69
N THR A 538 14.79 -2.30 1.75
CA THR A 538 14.02 -1.81 0.58
C THR A 538 14.34 -0.36 0.27
N SER A 539 14.40 0.52 1.28
CA SER A 539 14.75 1.93 1.07
C SER A 539 16.18 2.10 0.57
N GLN A 540 17.14 1.29 1.07
CA GLN A 540 18.52 1.32 0.58
C GLN A 540 18.61 0.92 -0.90
N VAL A 541 17.91 -0.14 -1.33
CA VAL A 541 17.87 -0.53 -2.74
C VAL A 541 17.24 0.58 -3.60
N GLU A 542 16.18 1.26 -3.13
CA GLU A 542 15.60 2.40 -3.85
C GLU A 542 16.60 3.55 -4.00
N ASN A 543 17.37 3.85 -2.95
CA ASN A 543 18.41 4.88 -2.99
C ASN A 543 19.57 4.47 -3.92
N ASP A 544 20.02 3.20 -3.86
CA ASP A 544 21.06 2.71 -4.77
C ASP A 544 20.59 2.82 -6.24
N LEU A 545 19.29 2.55 -6.52
CA LEU A 545 18.70 2.73 -7.85
C LEU A 545 18.63 4.20 -8.28
N ASP A 546 18.41 5.14 -7.35
CA ASP A 546 18.46 6.56 -7.62
C ASP A 546 19.90 6.99 -7.98
N LEU A 547 20.90 6.47 -7.27
CA LEU A 547 22.32 6.71 -7.59
C LEU A 547 22.72 6.12 -8.96
N VAL A 548 22.15 4.98 -9.35
CA VAL A 548 22.32 4.43 -10.71
C VAL A 548 21.72 5.39 -11.76
N ALA A 549 20.54 5.95 -11.51
CA ALA A 549 19.92 6.90 -12.44
C ALA A 549 20.72 8.20 -12.58
N ASN A 550 21.43 8.60 -11.53
CA ASN A 550 22.35 9.76 -11.57
C ASN A 550 23.70 9.44 -12.20
N GLY A 551 23.98 8.16 -12.53
CA GLY A 551 25.28 7.73 -13.05
C GLY A 551 26.39 7.58 -12.00
N GLU A 552 26.03 7.57 -10.72
CA GLU A 552 26.96 7.47 -9.59
C GLU A 552 27.32 6.03 -9.22
N LEU A 553 26.41 5.06 -9.50
CA LEU A 553 26.63 3.64 -9.26
C LEU A 553 26.45 2.80 -10.53
N ASN A 554 27.20 1.71 -10.61
CA ASN A 554 26.99 0.71 -11.65
C ASN A 554 25.79 -0.19 -11.31
N TYR A 555 24.88 -0.37 -12.25
CA TYR A 555 23.64 -1.13 -12.03
C TYR A 555 23.88 -2.63 -11.78
N VAL A 556 24.93 -3.22 -12.37
CA VAL A 556 25.30 -4.65 -12.18
C VAL A 556 25.77 -4.89 -10.74
N ASP A 557 26.55 -3.95 -10.19
CA ASP A 557 27.05 -4.05 -8.82
C ASP A 557 25.90 -3.96 -7.79
N VAL A 558 24.90 -3.11 -8.05
CA VAL A 558 23.70 -3.04 -7.23
C VAL A 558 22.91 -4.35 -7.29
N ILE A 559 22.74 -4.95 -8.47
CA ILE A 559 22.06 -6.25 -8.63
C ILE A 559 22.82 -7.34 -7.87
N ARG A 560 24.16 -7.41 -8.03
CA ARG A 560 25.04 -8.38 -7.39
C ARG A 560 24.95 -8.30 -5.87
N LYS A 561 25.12 -7.11 -5.31
CA LYS A 561 24.99 -6.83 -3.87
C LYS A 561 23.67 -7.37 -3.32
N VAL A 562 22.55 -7.10 -4.01
CA VAL A 562 21.23 -7.58 -3.61
C VAL A 562 21.12 -9.10 -3.75
N TYR A 563 21.57 -9.68 -4.85
CA TYR A 563 21.49 -11.12 -5.10
C TYR A 563 22.27 -11.92 -4.05
N ASP A 564 23.50 -11.51 -3.76
CA ASP A 564 24.39 -12.18 -2.80
C ASP A 564 23.83 -12.14 -1.39
N SER A 565 23.04 -11.12 -1.05
CA SER A 565 22.45 -10.97 0.28
C SER A 565 21.42 -12.04 0.66
N PHE A 566 20.86 -12.77 -0.31
CA PHE A 566 19.80 -13.74 -0.05
C PHE A 566 19.98 -15.12 -0.70
N ILE A 567 20.84 -15.25 -1.73
CA ILE A 567 20.88 -16.50 -2.51
C ILE A 567 21.30 -17.71 -1.68
N THR A 568 22.28 -17.57 -0.81
CA THR A 568 22.76 -18.66 0.08
C THR A 568 21.64 -19.15 1.00
N ILE A 569 20.82 -18.24 1.51
CA ILE A 569 19.67 -18.59 2.36
C ILE A 569 18.64 -19.38 1.54
N VAL A 570 18.31 -18.89 0.35
CA VAL A 570 17.38 -19.58 -0.57
C VAL A 570 17.86 -20.98 -0.88
N ASP A 571 19.13 -21.15 -1.24
CA ASP A 571 19.71 -22.46 -1.57
C ASP A 571 19.66 -23.41 -0.38
N GLY A 572 19.90 -22.90 0.83
CA GLY A 572 19.74 -23.65 2.09
C GLY A 572 18.28 -24.10 2.30
N GLN A 573 17.32 -23.20 2.15
CA GLN A 573 15.89 -23.50 2.29
C GLN A 573 15.39 -24.46 1.21
N MET A 574 15.95 -24.41 0.01
CA MET A 574 15.59 -25.30 -1.09
C MET A 574 16.23 -26.70 -0.95
N LYS A 575 17.39 -26.83 -0.29
CA LYS A 575 18.07 -28.13 -0.02
C LYS A 575 17.47 -28.88 1.18
N ASN A 576 17.06 -28.20 2.22
CA ASN A 576 16.53 -28.80 3.45
C ASN A 576 15.19 -29.54 3.27
N ILE A 577 14.55 -29.44 2.12
CA ILE A 577 13.21 -29.97 1.84
C ILE A 577 13.21 -31.47 1.47
N SER A 578 14.36 -32.06 1.18
CA SER A 578 14.43 -33.53 1.06
C SER A 578 14.28 -34.28 2.40
N ARG A 579 14.13 -33.55 3.53
CA ARG A 579 14.10 -34.11 4.90
C ARG A 579 12.87 -33.83 5.74
N ASN A 580 11.95 -32.94 5.36
CA ASN A 580 10.75 -32.68 6.18
C ASN A 580 9.62 -33.69 5.90
N VAL A 581 9.86 -34.93 6.33
CA VAL A 581 8.82 -35.88 6.74
C VAL A 581 8.28 -35.46 8.13
N GLY A 582 8.89 -34.43 8.78
CA GLY A 582 8.75 -34.10 10.19
C GLY A 582 7.45 -33.43 10.64
N ASP A 583 6.62 -32.88 9.75
CA ASP A 583 5.38 -32.18 10.12
C ASP A 583 4.10 -32.99 9.89
N MET A 584 4.23 -34.21 9.38
CA MET A 584 3.08 -35.09 9.30
C MET A 584 2.97 -35.87 10.63
N PRO A 585 1.80 -35.89 11.29
CA PRO A 585 1.66 -36.68 12.50
C PRO A 585 1.99 -38.15 12.21
N LEU A 586 2.91 -38.69 12.99
CA LEU A 586 3.25 -40.09 12.96
C LEU A 586 2.13 -40.86 13.62
N LEU A 587 1.43 -41.71 12.88
CA LEU A 587 0.38 -42.59 13.40
C LEU A 587 0.96 -43.81 14.11
N GLY A 588 2.11 -44.28 13.71
CA GLY A 588 2.78 -45.47 14.25
C GLY A 588 3.58 -46.24 13.22
N LYS A 589 3.89 -47.50 13.54
CA LYS A 589 4.65 -48.40 12.63
C LYS A 589 3.84 -49.62 12.24
N ILE A 590 3.88 -49.96 10.94
CA ILE A 590 3.26 -51.21 10.43
C ILE A 590 4.36 -51.94 9.64
N LYS A 591 4.65 -53.19 10.05
CA LYS A 591 5.68 -54.07 9.42
C LYS A 591 7.02 -53.33 9.24
N GLY A 592 7.45 -52.56 10.26
CA GLY A 592 8.74 -51.84 10.25
C GLY A 592 8.76 -50.52 9.47
N ASN A 593 7.65 -50.13 8.85
CA ASN A 593 7.53 -48.86 8.12
C ASN A 593 6.77 -47.82 8.97
N ASP A 594 7.27 -46.59 9.01
CA ASP A 594 6.55 -45.48 9.65
C ASP A 594 5.37 -45.01 8.79
N ILE A 595 4.23 -44.80 9.45
CA ILE A 595 2.98 -44.36 8.81
C ILE A 595 2.68 -42.95 9.27
N PHE A 596 2.59 -42.02 8.34
CA PHE A 596 2.26 -40.61 8.57
C PHE A 596 0.92 -40.27 7.93
N LEU A 597 0.17 -39.37 8.57
CA LEU A 597 -1.09 -38.85 8.06
C LEU A 597 -0.87 -37.48 7.41
N GLY A 598 -1.39 -37.29 6.21
CA GLY A 598 -1.29 -36.01 5.49
C GLY A 598 -2.59 -35.65 4.79
N ASP A 599 -2.74 -34.38 4.47
CA ASP A 599 -3.81 -33.88 3.59
C ASP A 599 -3.18 -33.34 2.29
N GLY A 600 -3.72 -33.71 1.14
CA GLY A 600 -3.16 -33.41 -0.16
C GLY A 600 -4.20 -32.91 -1.17
N LYS A 601 -3.74 -32.60 -2.37
CA LYS A 601 -4.59 -32.08 -3.47
C LYS A 601 -5.82 -32.98 -3.76
N PHE A 602 -5.71 -34.27 -3.48
CA PHE A 602 -6.77 -35.26 -3.71
C PHE A 602 -7.43 -35.73 -2.42
N GLY A 603 -7.33 -34.95 -1.34
CA GLY A 603 -7.85 -35.25 -0.01
C GLY A 603 -6.84 -35.96 0.89
N PRO A 604 -7.29 -36.39 2.10
CA PRO A 604 -6.43 -37.03 3.07
C PRO A 604 -5.79 -38.32 2.57
N TYR A 605 -4.53 -38.50 2.95
CA TYR A 605 -3.74 -39.67 2.56
C TYR A 605 -2.81 -40.12 3.69
N MET A 606 -2.46 -41.40 3.69
CA MET A 606 -1.38 -41.90 4.53
C MET A 606 -0.10 -42.07 3.70
N LYS A 607 1.04 -41.70 4.28
CA LYS A 607 2.38 -41.87 3.72
C LYS A 607 3.09 -42.97 4.46
N ILE A 608 3.52 -43.98 3.72
CA ILE A 608 4.24 -45.17 4.20
C ILE A 608 5.69 -44.98 3.85
N THR A 609 6.59 -45.00 4.86
CA THR A 609 8.04 -44.90 4.66
C THR A 609 8.65 -46.29 4.73
N GLY A 610 9.54 -46.58 3.79
CA GLY A 610 10.26 -47.87 3.70
C GLY A 610 11.30 -47.79 2.58
N LYS A 611 11.70 -48.92 2.02
CA LYS A 611 12.63 -48.96 0.86
C LYS A 611 12.14 -48.13 -0.33
N LYS A 612 10.82 -47.97 -0.48
CA LYS A 612 10.17 -46.99 -1.39
C LYS A 612 9.04 -46.28 -0.62
N VAL A 613 9.00 -44.95 -0.69
CA VAL A 613 7.90 -44.16 -0.12
C VAL A 613 6.65 -44.35 -0.97
N LYS A 614 5.53 -44.70 -0.32
CA LYS A 614 4.22 -44.89 -0.95
C LYS A 614 3.18 -44.00 -0.29
N ASN A 615 2.38 -43.29 -1.09
CA ASN A 615 1.22 -42.50 -0.61
C ASN A 615 -0.05 -43.25 -0.99
N MET A 616 -0.98 -43.40 -0.03
CA MET A 616 -2.29 -44.02 -0.25
C MET A 616 -3.38 -43.03 0.16
N ASN A 617 -4.28 -42.71 -0.78
CA ASN A 617 -5.45 -41.87 -0.46
C ASN A 617 -6.43 -42.66 0.46
N ILE A 618 -6.91 -42.00 1.53
CA ILE A 618 -7.79 -42.57 2.52
C ILE A 618 -9.19 -41.94 2.55
N SER A 619 -9.44 -40.97 1.64
CA SER A 619 -10.72 -40.22 1.64
C SER A 619 -11.96 -41.13 1.57
N ASN A 620 -11.90 -42.19 0.75
CA ASN A 620 -13.03 -43.09 0.56
C ASN A 620 -13.22 -44.02 1.74
N TYR A 621 -12.12 -44.46 2.35
CA TYR A 621 -12.20 -45.25 3.58
C TYR A 621 -12.86 -44.42 4.70
N LEU A 622 -12.40 -43.14 4.89
CA LEU A 622 -12.97 -42.26 5.90
C LEU A 622 -14.48 -42.01 5.71
N LYS A 623 -14.92 -41.84 4.46
CA LYS A 623 -16.37 -41.74 4.14
C LYS A 623 -17.15 -43.00 4.49
N LEU A 624 -16.59 -44.13 4.16
CA LEU A 624 -17.20 -45.45 4.39
C LEU A 624 -17.41 -45.74 5.89
N VAL A 625 -16.41 -45.39 6.72
CA VAL A 625 -16.45 -45.60 8.17
C VAL A 625 -17.00 -44.41 8.95
N ASN A 626 -17.46 -43.36 8.26
CA ASN A 626 -17.98 -42.11 8.82
C ASN A 626 -17.03 -41.47 9.85
N LYS A 627 -15.72 -41.43 9.52
CA LYS A 627 -14.67 -40.84 10.37
C LYS A 627 -14.12 -39.54 9.76
N ARG A 628 -13.70 -38.60 10.62
CA ARG A 628 -12.90 -37.43 10.21
C ARG A 628 -11.45 -37.87 10.08
N THR A 629 -10.64 -37.04 9.37
CA THR A 629 -9.19 -37.29 9.19
C THR A 629 -8.47 -37.38 10.52
N GLU A 630 -8.86 -36.56 11.49
CA GLU A 630 -8.28 -36.49 12.83
C GLU A 630 -8.52 -37.76 13.66
N ASP A 631 -9.58 -38.49 13.37
CA ASP A 631 -9.99 -39.72 14.04
C ASP A 631 -9.37 -40.98 13.40
N PHE A 632 -8.53 -40.82 12.35
CA PHE A 632 -7.88 -41.94 11.66
C PHE A 632 -6.71 -42.49 12.48
N THR A 633 -6.75 -43.75 12.80
CA THR A 633 -5.80 -44.43 13.69
C THR A 633 -4.87 -45.38 12.96
N ILE A 634 -3.85 -45.88 13.67
CA ILE A 634 -2.93 -46.89 13.13
C ILE A 634 -3.66 -48.20 12.75
N LYS A 635 -4.74 -48.57 13.51
CA LYS A 635 -5.59 -49.73 13.17
C LYS A 635 -6.34 -49.51 11.86
N ASP A 636 -6.80 -48.29 11.60
CA ASP A 636 -7.43 -47.96 10.31
C ASP A 636 -6.40 -48.06 9.17
N ALA A 637 -5.16 -47.61 9.40
CA ALA A 637 -4.08 -47.73 8.43
C ALA A 637 -3.74 -49.20 8.12
N GLU A 638 -3.68 -50.05 9.14
CA GLU A 638 -3.49 -51.50 8.95
C GLU A 638 -4.59 -52.11 8.07
N LYS A 639 -5.83 -51.71 8.33
CA LYS A 639 -6.98 -52.16 7.56
C LYS A 639 -6.93 -51.70 6.12
N VAL A 640 -6.66 -50.43 5.87
CA VAL A 640 -6.48 -49.90 4.49
C VAL A 640 -5.32 -50.61 3.77
N MET A 641 -4.24 -50.91 4.46
CA MET A 641 -3.07 -51.61 3.89
C MET A 641 -3.31 -53.10 3.66
N SER A 642 -4.32 -53.71 4.24
CA SER A 642 -4.67 -55.11 4.03
C SER A 642 -5.29 -55.36 2.65
N TYR A 643 -5.74 -54.31 1.96
CA TYR A 643 -6.27 -54.46 0.60
C TYR A 643 -5.19 -54.38 -0.48
N PRO A 644 -5.32 -55.21 -1.56
CA PRO A 644 -6.41 -56.10 -1.86
C PRO A 644 -6.43 -57.34 -0.94
N LYS A 645 -7.61 -57.64 -0.38
CA LYS A 645 -7.84 -58.80 0.49
C LYS A 645 -8.20 -60.00 -0.37
N LYS A 646 -7.42 -61.07 -0.24
CA LYS A 646 -7.68 -62.30 -0.95
C LYS A 646 -8.76 -63.11 -0.20
N ILE A 647 -9.86 -63.44 -0.87
CA ILE A 647 -10.94 -64.30 -0.36
C ILE A 647 -10.67 -65.76 -0.71
N ASN A 648 -10.37 -66.00 -2.01
CA ASN A 648 -9.92 -67.30 -2.51
C ASN A 648 -8.93 -67.12 -3.70
N ASN A 649 -8.58 -68.17 -4.42
CA ASN A 649 -7.59 -68.05 -5.50
C ASN A 649 -8.03 -67.13 -6.66
N ASN A 650 -9.31 -66.94 -6.85
CA ASN A 650 -9.92 -66.21 -7.96
C ASN A 650 -10.57 -64.87 -7.54
N ILE A 651 -10.83 -64.70 -6.22
CA ILE A 651 -11.57 -63.53 -5.69
C ILE A 651 -10.67 -62.65 -4.83
N TYR A 652 -10.62 -61.38 -5.18
CA TYR A 652 -9.95 -60.33 -4.43
C TYR A 652 -10.86 -59.12 -4.20
N ILE A 653 -10.87 -58.63 -2.98
CA ILE A 653 -11.57 -57.36 -2.62
C ILE A 653 -10.57 -56.23 -2.65
N PHE A 654 -10.90 -55.16 -3.34
CA PHE A 654 -10.12 -53.95 -3.46
C PHE A 654 -10.85 -52.76 -2.82
N LEU A 655 -10.10 -51.79 -2.29
CA LEU A 655 -10.59 -50.46 -1.90
C LEU A 655 -10.17 -49.49 -3.00
N GLY A 656 -11.15 -49.00 -3.76
CA GLY A 656 -10.94 -48.12 -4.91
C GLY A 656 -11.52 -46.71 -4.71
N PRO A 657 -11.53 -45.89 -5.76
CA PRO A 657 -12.03 -44.50 -5.72
C PRO A 657 -13.51 -44.37 -5.38
N HIS A 658 -14.30 -45.41 -5.58
CA HIS A 658 -15.76 -45.43 -5.33
C HIS A 658 -16.16 -46.37 -4.20
N GLY A 659 -15.21 -46.83 -3.36
CA GLY A 659 -15.42 -47.75 -2.29
C GLY A 659 -14.89 -49.15 -2.59
N PHE A 660 -15.44 -50.17 -1.92
CA PHE A 660 -15.04 -51.57 -2.13
C PHE A 660 -15.60 -52.15 -3.44
N TYR A 661 -14.77 -52.91 -4.12
CA TYR A 661 -15.19 -53.71 -5.28
C TYR A 661 -14.48 -55.06 -5.28
N MET A 662 -15.12 -56.03 -5.88
CA MET A 662 -14.58 -57.38 -6.05
C MET A 662 -13.98 -57.55 -7.44
N LYS A 663 -12.91 -58.31 -7.53
CA LYS A 663 -12.36 -58.80 -8.79
C LYS A 663 -12.36 -60.31 -8.79
N TYR A 664 -13.04 -60.90 -9.78
CA TYR A 664 -13.09 -62.34 -10.02
C TYR A 664 -12.55 -62.65 -11.42
N ASN A 665 -11.53 -63.46 -11.50
CA ASN A 665 -10.89 -63.85 -12.75
C ASN A 665 -10.61 -62.67 -13.71
N GLY A 666 -10.24 -61.51 -13.16
CA GLY A 666 -9.99 -60.28 -13.91
C GLY A 666 -11.19 -59.36 -14.12
N THR A 667 -12.42 -59.84 -13.97
CA THR A 667 -13.65 -59.05 -14.11
C THR A 667 -13.97 -58.32 -12.81
N ILE A 668 -14.45 -57.06 -12.90
CA ILE A 668 -14.79 -56.22 -11.77
C ILE A 668 -16.30 -56.29 -11.48
N PHE A 669 -16.63 -56.52 -10.22
CA PHE A 669 -17.99 -56.54 -9.71
C PHE A 669 -18.19 -55.50 -8.64
N THR A 670 -19.30 -54.77 -8.73
CA THR A 670 -19.74 -53.87 -7.66
C THR A 670 -20.29 -54.67 -6.50
N ILE A 671 -19.88 -54.35 -5.27
CA ILE A 671 -20.32 -55.08 -4.07
C ILE A 671 -20.94 -54.09 -3.07
N GLU A 672 -21.70 -54.62 -2.11
CA GLU A 672 -22.24 -53.82 -1.01
C GLU A 672 -21.10 -53.07 -0.27
N GLN A 673 -21.34 -51.83 0.09
CA GLN A 673 -20.34 -51.00 0.79
C GLN A 673 -20.47 -51.24 2.31
N ARG A 674 -19.67 -52.14 2.85
CA ARG A 674 -19.68 -52.50 4.29
C ARG A 674 -18.60 -51.75 5.03
N PRO A 675 -18.88 -51.03 6.14
CA PRO A 675 -17.88 -50.31 6.92
C PRO A 675 -16.75 -51.19 7.49
N ASP A 676 -17.06 -52.46 7.80
CA ASP A 676 -16.08 -53.45 8.26
C ASP A 676 -15.21 -54.00 7.12
N GLY A 677 -15.64 -53.86 5.86
CA GLY A 677 -14.94 -54.38 4.68
C GLY A 677 -14.79 -55.89 4.67
N GLU A 678 -15.66 -56.64 5.43
CA GLU A 678 -15.63 -58.09 5.53
C GLU A 678 -16.66 -58.68 4.60
N TYR A 679 -16.23 -59.66 3.80
CA TYR A 679 -17.06 -60.36 2.81
C TYR A 679 -16.78 -61.84 2.88
N SER A 680 -17.84 -62.66 3.02
CA SER A 680 -17.71 -64.12 2.98
C SER A 680 -17.49 -64.57 1.53
N GLU A 681 -16.88 -65.74 1.39
CA GLU A 681 -16.74 -66.38 0.09
C GLU A 681 -18.09 -66.72 -0.56
N GLU A 682 -19.04 -67.14 0.24
CA GLU A 682 -20.41 -67.42 -0.16
C GLU A 682 -21.12 -66.21 -0.75
N TYR A 683 -21.00 -65.02 -0.08
CA TYR A 683 -21.51 -63.75 -0.61
C TYR A 683 -20.84 -63.38 -1.95
N CYS A 684 -19.54 -63.49 -2.03
CA CYS A 684 -18.79 -63.20 -3.25
C CYS A 684 -19.13 -64.10 -4.42
N MET A 685 -19.33 -65.42 -4.17
CA MET A 685 -19.71 -66.33 -5.18
C MET A 685 -21.16 -66.17 -5.65
N GLY A 686 -22.04 -65.64 -4.80
CA GLY A 686 -23.42 -65.33 -5.16
C GLY A 686 -23.58 -64.14 -6.12
N LEU A 687 -22.48 -63.36 -6.35
CA LEU A 687 -22.45 -62.21 -7.26
C LEU A 687 -21.88 -62.55 -8.64
N VAL A 688 -21.27 -63.71 -8.80
CA VAL A 688 -20.65 -64.21 -10.02
C VAL A 688 -21.63 -65.09 -10.77
#